data_7ae6cbbc3b5ad6425e09654b05bd0c2f
#
_entry.id   7ae6cbbc3b5ad6425e09654b05bd0c2f
#
_cell.length_a   1.000
_cell.length_b   1.000
_cell.length_c   1.000
_cell.angle_alpha   90.00
_cell.angle_beta   90.00
_cell.angle_gamma   90.00
#
_symmetry.space_group_name_H-M   'P 1'
#
loop_
_entity.id
_entity.type
_entity.pdbx_description
1 polymer ?
#
loop_
_entity_poly.entity_id
_entity_poly.type
_entity_poly.pdbx_seq_one_letter_code
_entity_poly.pdbx_strand_id
1 'polypeptide(L)'
;MKAGLRAAIATLLPVLAASVFQLPGVIWLSVGGFNTSFADRGGSYRSRASSMGAVALTCSLSVFVGGLAGSHPALAIPVALFWVTACSYAGVYGATASFVGNIAASAFVISLALPASGLLDALSRVGYLLAGACWAMVLSLVLWPIRPYRPARLALGRCFRALSEFVGEVARLSTGADSAAWQALVQGHHGRLREALEEARNTLAATRRGRSENTRGERLLVLLQMADSMFEAMIALADVTESLSHGTGVRPAQEEVARALTAFSGTLQELARITETESPPGQLPALEWGPEALREALARTGNAGGSEAMRVVDRAQALHAARLLAQLREFAGLALERAASLADARPSTTGREPPRPALPEPRRPLLEPLRENLTRDSVVLRHALRVGVTTAIAVWLTAHSSLSHGYWVTITVLTIMLPYTGPTFLKGLQRVVGTMVGGILAALVAAWLHDPHAIMVLAFFTVAISVAVISVNYGLYTIFLTVTFVLLAEVGSGDWSLAGVRIVNTLIGGALALAGSWFLWERAEKELFPEQLAAALRADREYFQQVFSAWLGTPGGPDASLGEARRKMGLASLNAEASFQRLLSEPRRRAEPLEPLMTLLTYTRRFAAAVIALSPVHHERAPERVRDGLERFASTIDQVLEDLAGAVVQGRPPVPLPDMTGLLGGEVPAPGGSAALAAEDPLLRAQLERVVRQLTILHGAASRRASHP
;
A
#
# COMPACT_ATOMS: atom_id res chain seq x y z
N MET A 1 -0.05 -5.91 20.84
CA MET A 1 0.37 -6.31 22.20
C MET A 1 1.67 -7.14 22.22
N LYS A 2 1.80 -8.29 21.52
CA LYS A 2 3.05 -9.12 21.56
C LYS A 2 4.32 -8.34 21.16
N ALA A 3 4.25 -7.48 20.13
CA ALA A 3 5.38 -6.64 19.72
C ALA A 3 5.77 -5.62 20.79
N GLY A 4 4.78 -5.01 21.44
CA GLY A 4 5.01 -4.05 22.52
C GLY A 4 5.67 -4.68 23.73
N LEU A 5 5.17 -5.85 24.19
CA LEU A 5 5.78 -6.58 25.30
C LEU A 5 7.24 -6.97 25.00
N ARG A 6 7.50 -7.44 23.78
CA ARG A 6 8.85 -7.78 23.35
C ARG A 6 9.77 -6.57 23.32
N ALA A 7 9.30 -5.42 22.83
CA ALA A 7 10.07 -4.18 22.82
C ALA A 7 10.37 -3.70 24.26
N ALA A 8 9.41 -3.80 25.16
CA ALA A 8 9.61 -3.43 26.56
C ALA A 8 10.67 -4.34 27.24
N ILE A 9 10.60 -5.66 27.02
CA ILE A 9 11.63 -6.58 27.53
C ILE A 9 12.99 -6.30 26.90
N ALA A 10 13.06 -6.05 25.58
CA ALA A 10 14.31 -5.75 24.88
C ALA A 10 14.97 -4.46 25.37
N THR A 11 14.18 -3.50 25.81
CA THR A 11 14.67 -2.18 26.26
C THR A 11 15.02 -2.15 27.74
N LEU A 12 14.12 -2.64 28.60
CA LEU A 12 14.22 -2.43 30.05
C LEU A 12 14.94 -3.54 30.79
N LEU A 13 14.91 -4.79 30.33
CA LEU A 13 15.67 -5.85 30.98
C LEU A 13 17.19 -5.58 30.97
N PRO A 14 17.78 -5.08 29.85
CA PRO A 14 19.17 -4.63 29.87
C PRO A 14 19.45 -3.46 30.84
N VAL A 15 18.49 -2.53 31.00
CA VAL A 15 18.60 -1.42 31.95
C VAL A 15 18.64 -1.94 33.39
N LEU A 16 17.72 -2.86 33.72
CA LEU A 16 17.70 -3.52 35.03
C LEU A 16 18.99 -4.29 35.32
N ALA A 17 19.44 -5.08 34.34
CA ALA A 17 20.69 -5.82 34.49
C ALA A 17 21.89 -4.86 34.73
N ALA A 18 21.95 -3.80 33.93
CA ALA A 18 23.02 -2.80 34.06
C ALA A 18 22.97 -2.01 35.39
N SER A 19 21.79 -1.75 35.94
CA SER A 19 21.63 -1.12 37.25
C SER A 19 22.11 -2.03 38.41
N VAL A 20 21.81 -3.33 38.30
CA VAL A 20 22.26 -4.33 39.30
C VAL A 20 23.77 -4.54 39.24
N PHE A 21 24.33 -4.63 38.03
CA PHE A 21 25.78 -4.87 37.84
C PHE A 21 26.63 -3.57 37.77
N GLN A 22 26.00 -2.39 37.98
CA GLN A 22 26.64 -1.08 37.91
C GLN A 22 27.46 -0.85 36.62
N LEU A 23 26.96 -1.33 35.49
CA LEU A 23 27.63 -1.25 34.20
C LEU A 23 27.59 0.20 33.67
N PRO A 24 28.73 0.76 33.23
CA PRO A 24 28.72 2.01 32.49
C PRO A 24 28.04 1.78 31.13
N GLY A 25 27.40 2.80 30.54
CA GLY A 25 26.84 2.69 29.17
C GLY A 25 25.44 2.14 29.07
N VAL A 26 24.66 2.14 30.15
CA VAL A 26 23.24 1.69 30.21
C VAL A 26 22.37 2.27 29.09
N ILE A 27 22.59 3.57 28.79
CA ILE A 27 21.83 4.27 27.71
C ILE A 27 22.03 3.58 26.37
N TRP A 28 23.26 3.24 26.00
CA TRP A 28 23.58 2.64 24.70
C TRP A 28 23.08 1.20 24.59
N LEU A 29 23.11 0.47 25.70
CA LEU A 29 22.54 -0.88 25.79
C LEU A 29 21.01 -0.85 25.53
N SER A 30 20.32 0.09 26.16
CA SER A 30 18.88 0.30 25.99
C SER A 30 18.53 0.76 24.57
N VAL A 31 19.26 1.73 24.03
CA VAL A 31 19.08 2.24 22.66
C VAL A 31 19.27 1.13 21.63
N GLY A 32 20.29 0.28 21.80
CA GLY A 32 20.52 -0.88 20.95
C GLY A 32 19.36 -1.87 20.99
N GLY A 33 18.89 -2.20 22.19
CA GLY A 33 17.74 -3.09 22.40
C GLY A 33 16.45 -2.56 21.78
N PHE A 34 16.13 -1.29 22.06
CA PHE A 34 14.92 -0.61 21.53
C PHE A 34 14.93 -0.52 20.00
N ASN A 35 15.96 0.09 19.42
CA ASN A 35 16.06 0.33 17.99
C ASN A 35 16.01 -0.98 17.19
N THR A 36 16.73 -2.00 17.65
CA THR A 36 16.77 -3.30 16.99
C THR A 36 15.43 -4.04 17.12
N SER A 37 14.77 -3.97 18.30
CA SER A 37 13.43 -4.53 18.48
C SER A 37 12.39 -3.84 17.59
N PHE A 38 12.52 -2.53 17.37
CA PHE A 38 11.64 -1.74 16.54
C PHE A 38 11.79 -2.10 15.03
N ALA A 39 12.96 -2.59 14.63
CA ALA A 39 13.23 -3.07 13.27
C ALA A 39 12.57 -4.41 12.95
N ASP A 40 12.02 -5.12 13.92
CA ASP A 40 11.31 -6.37 13.72
C ASP A 40 9.87 -6.14 13.23
N ARG A 41 9.73 -5.93 11.94
CA ARG A 41 8.44 -5.73 11.25
C ARG A 41 7.69 -7.02 10.90
N GLY A 42 8.17 -8.17 11.34
CA GLY A 42 7.62 -9.47 10.96
C GLY A 42 8.16 -9.98 9.62
N GLY A 43 7.56 -11.03 9.09
CA GLY A 43 8.02 -11.70 7.88
C GLY A 43 8.90 -12.92 8.13
N SER A 44 9.71 -13.34 7.15
CA SER A 44 10.61 -14.49 7.28
C SER A 44 11.72 -14.22 8.30
N TYR A 45 12.24 -15.27 8.95
CA TYR A 45 13.37 -15.14 9.89
C TYR A 45 14.56 -14.42 9.27
N ARG A 46 14.89 -14.73 7.99
CA ARG A 46 15.99 -14.10 7.27
C ARG A 46 15.73 -12.59 7.04
N SER A 47 14.51 -12.22 6.67
CA SER A 47 14.14 -10.80 6.49
C SER A 47 14.17 -10.06 7.82
N ARG A 48 13.68 -10.66 8.90
CA ARG A 48 13.73 -10.10 10.25
C ARG A 48 15.18 -9.94 10.73
N ALA A 49 15.98 -11.01 10.62
CA ALA A 49 17.41 -10.96 11.00
C ALA A 49 18.20 -9.94 10.17
N SER A 50 17.93 -9.82 8.86
CA SER A 50 18.62 -8.83 8.02
C SER A 50 18.23 -7.39 8.36
N SER A 51 16.95 -7.10 8.61
CA SER A 51 16.52 -5.74 9.01
C SER A 51 17.02 -5.36 10.40
N MET A 52 16.97 -6.28 11.36
CA MET A 52 17.48 -6.06 12.71
C MET A 52 19.01 -5.92 12.71
N GLY A 53 19.72 -6.77 11.96
CA GLY A 53 21.17 -6.68 11.80
C GLY A 53 21.60 -5.40 11.08
N ALA A 54 20.86 -4.96 10.06
CA ALA A 54 21.12 -3.70 9.38
C ALA A 54 20.97 -2.52 10.34
N VAL A 55 19.92 -2.49 11.18
CA VAL A 55 19.77 -1.44 12.22
C VAL A 55 20.90 -1.51 13.24
N ALA A 56 21.26 -2.70 13.73
CA ALA A 56 22.35 -2.85 14.67
C ALA A 56 23.67 -2.27 14.12
N LEU A 57 24.05 -2.61 12.89
CA LEU A 57 25.28 -2.16 12.26
C LEU A 57 25.25 -0.66 11.91
N THR A 58 24.16 -0.18 11.32
CA THR A 58 24.07 1.24 10.92
C THR A 58 23.95 2.17 12.13
N CYS A 59 23.24 1.78 13.19
CA CYS A 59 23.21 2.52 14.44
C CYS A 59 24.58 2.53 15.14
N SER A 60 25.30 1.41 15.14
CA SER A 60 26.66 1.33 15.71
C SER A 60 27.60 2.30 15.01
N LEU A 61 27.59 2.30 13.68
CA LEU A 61 28.39 3.22 12.88
C LEU A 61 27.96 4.68 13.13
N SER A 62 26.66 4.93 13.24
CA SER A 62 26.09 6.26 13.52
C SER A 62 26.49 6.77 14.90
N VAL A 63 26.47 5.91 15.93
CA VAL A 63 26.88 6.27 17.29
C VAL A 63 28.38 6.54 17.35
N PHE A 64 29.18 5.77 16.65
CA PHE A 64 30.63 5.99 16.56
C PHE A 64 30.94 7.35 15.91
N VAL A 65 30.41 7.60 14.72
CA VAL A 65 30.63 8.86 13.97
C VAL A 65 30.08 10.07 14.75
N GLY A 66 28.86 9.95 15.29
CA GLY A 66 28.22 11.02 16.07
C GLY A 66 29.00 11.36 17.34
N GLY A 67 29.47 10.35 18.07
CA GLY A 67 30.27 10.54 19.30
C GLY A 67 31.60 11.28 19.06
N LEU A 68 32.31 10.92 17.99
CA LEU A 68 33.55 11.60 17.61
C LEU A 68 33.30 13.00 17.03
N ALA A 69 32.26 13.17 16.18
CA ALA A 69 31.94 14.47 15.61
C ALA A 69 31.45 15.47 16.67
N GLY A 70 30.74 15.00 17.69
CA GLY A 70 30.21 15.84 18.76
C GLY A 70 31.29 16.48 19.64
N SER A 71 32.48 15.87 19.74
CA SER A 71 33.62 16.46 20.48
C SER A 71 34.25 17.66 19.76
N HIS A 72 33.93 17.89 18.48
CA HIS A 72 34.48 18.98 17.67
C HIS A 72 33.36 19.85 17.10
N PRO A 73 32.96 20.96 17.72
CA PRO A 73 31.82 21.79 17.31
C PRO A 73 31.86 22.22 15.84
N ALA A 74 33.04 22.48 15.29
CA ALA A 74 33.19 22.86 13.88
C ALA A 74 32.85 21.73 12.92
N LEU A 75 32.98 20.46 13.33
CA LEU A 75 32.67 19.28 12.51
C LEU A 75 31.23 18.81 12.71
N ALA A 76 30.60 19.13 13.83
CA ALA A 76 29.26 18.64 14.18
C ALA A 76 28.20 18.96 13.09
N ILE A 77 28.21 20.21 12.59
CA ILE A 77 27.22 20.66 11.57
C ILE A 77 27.44 20.00 10.21
N PRO A 78 28.65 20.07 9.57
CA PRO A 78 28.88 19.47 8.28
C PRO A 78 28.73 17.93 8.30
N VAL A 79 29.15 17.27 9.37
CA VAL A 79 28.97 15.83 9.52
C VAL A 79 27.49 15.49 9.68
N ALA A 80 26.72 16.27 10.45
CA ALA A 80 25.27 16.08 10.56
C ALA A 80 24.58 16.23 9.21
N LEU A 81 24.91 17.26 8.44
CA LEU A 81 24.38 17.45 7.08
C LEU A 81 24.63 16.22 6.20
N PHE A 82 25.89 15.79 6.12
CA PHE A 82 26.27 14.68 5.25
C PHE A 82 25.67 13.35 5.73
N TRP A 83 25.82 13.02 7.03
CA TRP A 83 25.40 11.73 7.58
C TRP A 83 23.90 11.53 7.52
N VAL A 84 23.13 12.54 7.93
CA VAL A 84 21.66 12.48 7.90
C VAL A 84 21.15 12.44 6.46
N THR A 85 21.77 13.18 5.54
CA THR A 85 21.43 13.08 4.10
C THR A 85 21.68 11.66 3.59
N ALA A 86 22.85 11.06 3.88
CA ALA A 86 23.17 9.71 3.46
C ALA A 86 22.21 8.66 4.06
N CYS A 87 21.90 8.76 5.35
CA CYS A 87 20.92 7.91 6.01
C CYS A 87 19.51 8.01 5.37
N SER A 88 19.05 9.23 5.06
CA SER A 88 17.75 9.47 4.44
C SER A 88 17.73 9.01 2.98
N TYR A 89 18.84 9.16 2.25
CA TYR A 89 19.01 8.73 0.87
C TYR A 89 18.98 7.21 0.71
N ALA A 90 19.25 6.43 1.77
CA ALA A 90 19.06 4.99 1.76
C ALA A 90 17.64 4.57 1.36
N GLY A 91 16.66 5.49 1.40
CA GLY A 91 15.30 5.29 0.91
C GLY A 91 15.19 4.87 -0.56
N VAL A 92 16.22 5.06 -1.39
CA VAL A 92 16.28 4.55 -2.78
C VAL A 92 16.16 3.02 -2.85
N TYR A 93 16.53 2.32 -1.77
CA TYR A 93 16.39 0.85 -1.66
C TYR A 93 15.03 0.42 -1.11
N GLY A 94 14.09 1.35 -0.94
CA GLY A 94 12.71 1.09 -0.53
C GLY A 94 12.43 1.37 0.94
N ALA A 95 11.19 1.10 1.36
CA ALA A 95 10.65 1.49 2.67
C ALA A 95 11.42 0.92 3.88
N THR A 96 11.97 -0.29 3.77
CA THR A 96 12.77 -0.90 4.85
C THR A 96 14.10 -0.17 5.04
N ALA A 97 14.79 0.17 3.95
CA ALA A 97 16.04 0.91 4.02
C ALA A 97 15.84 2.36 4.49
N SER A 98 14.76 3.02 4.05
CA SER A 98 14.35 4.33 4.56
C SER A 98 14.13 4.31 6.08
N PHE A 99 13.49 3.27 6.59
CA PHE A 99 13.28 3.12 8.03
C PHE A 99 14.57 2.89 8.81
N VAL A 100 15.45 2.00 8.30
CA VAL A 100 16.79 1.75 8.88
C VAL A 100 17.59 3.06 8.92
N GLY A 101 17.60 3.81 7.82
CA GLY A 101 18.27 5.10 7.73
C GLY A 101 17.75 6.12 8.75
N ASN A 102 16.43 6.21 8.93
CA ASN A 102 15.84 7.14 9.90
C ASN A 102 16.23 6.80 11.35
N ILE A 103 16.24 5.51 11.72
CA ILE A 103 16.69 5.06 13.04
C ILE A 103 18.18 5.35 13.22
N ALA A 104 19.00 5.08 12.20
CA ALA A 104 20.43 5.35 12.21
C ALA A 104 20.73 6.86 12.38
N ALA A 105 20.00 7.73 11.65
CA ALA A 105 20.09 9.18 11.80
C ALA A 105 19.69 9.63 13.21
N SER A 106 18.68 9.03 13.83
CA SER A 106 18.27 9.34 15.19
C SER A 106 19.34 8.92 16.21
N ALA A 107 19.95 7.74 16.04
CA ALA A 107 21.06 7.29 16.89
C ALA A 107 22.29 8.19 16.73
N PHE A 108 22.58 8.65 15.51
CA PHE A 108 23.64 9.63 15.25
C PHE A 108 23.42 10.92 16.03
N VAL A 109 22.22 11.51 15.96
CA VAL A 109 21.91 12.79 16.63
C VAL A 109 21.99 12.67 18.15
N ILE A 110 21.56 11.55 18.73
CA ILE A 110 21.71 11.30 20.16
C ILE A 110 23.19 11.24 20.54
N SER A 111 23.99 10.53 19.75
CA SER A 111 25.44 10.41 20.02
C SER A 111 26.21 11.72 19.79
N LEU A 112 25.78 12.52 18.80
CA LEU A 112 26.34 13.85 18.54
C LEU A 112 26.15 14.79 19.73
N ALA A 113 24.99 14.72 20.38
CA ALA A 113 24.65 15.53 21.56
C ALA A 113 25.30 15.04 22.87
N LEU A 114 25.78 13.80 22.86
CA LEU A 114 26.51 13.18 23.97
C LEU A 114 27.93 12.84 23.47
N PRO A 115 28.83 13.82 23.33
CA PRO A 115 30.13 13.59 22.72
C PRO A 115 30.94 12.54 23.47
N ALA A 116 31.73 11.77 22.74
CA ALA A 116 32.65 10.80 23.34
C ALA A 116 33.89 11.49 23.85
N SER A 117 34.40 11.05 25.01
CA SER A 117 35.63 11.58 25.60
C SER A 117 36.89 11.16 24.82
N GLY A 118 36.77 10.20 23.90
CA GLY A 118 37.85 9.71 23.05
C GLY A 118 37.45 8.47 22.28
N LEU A 119 38.41 7.93 21.51
CA LEU A 119 38.18 6.76 20.64
C LEU A 119 37.71 5.52 21.41
N LEU A 120 38.30 5.26 22.59
CA LEU A 120 37.96 4.10 23.41
C LEU A 120 36.55 4.21 23.98
N ASP A 121 36.12 5.41 24.38
CA ASP A 121 34.74 5.64 24.81
C ASP A 121 33.76 5.46 23.65
N ALA A 122 34.07 6.00 22.46
CA ALA A 122 33.25 5.78 21.27
C ALA A 122 33.11 4.29 20.94
N LEU A 123 34.19 3.51 21.03
CA LEU A 123 34.17 2.07 20.80
C LEU A 123 33.38 1.31 21.89
N SER A 124 33.50 1.72 23.14
CA SER A 124 32.76 1.12 24.25
C SER A 124 31.23 1.30 24.08
N ARG A 125 30.78 2.50 23.63
CA ARG A 125 29.38 2.80 23.30
C ARG A 125 28.87 1.90 22.21
N VAL A 126 29.66 1.67 21.16
CA VAL A 126 29.34 0.71 20.08
C VAL A 126 29.19 -0.69 20.65
N GLY A 127 30.10 -1.12 21.53
CA GLY A 127 30.03 -2.43 22.19
C GLY A 127 28.74 -2.63 22.99
N TYR A 128 28.36 -1.64 23.81
CA TYR A 128 27.09 -1.70 24.56
C TYR A 128 25.87 -1.69 23.64
N LEU A 129 25.86 -0.87 22.60
CA LEU A 129 24.76 -0.83 21.63
C LEU A 129 24.61 -2.17 20.91
N LEU A 130 25.71 -2.78 20.46
CA LEU A 130 25.70 -4.09 19.84
C LEU A 130 25.23 -5.19 20.81
N ALA A 131 25.65 -5.15 22.08
CA ALA A 131 25.18 -6.09 23.09
C ALA A 131 23.65 -6.00 23.28
N GLY A 132 23.09 -4.78 23.37
CA GLY A 132 21.65 -4.57 23.42
C GLY A 132 20.93 -5.02 22.14
N ALA A 133 21.52 -4.77 20.99
CA ALA A 133 20.98 -5.22 19.70
C ALA A 133 20.99 -6.75 19.59
N CYS A 134 22.08 -7.41 19.99
CA CYS A 134 22.17 -8.89 20.03
C CYS A 134 21.10 -9.48 20.97
N TRP A 135 20.92 -8.87 22.14
CA TRP A 135 19.86 -9.26 23.07
C TRP A 135 18.48 -9.20 22.42
N ALA A 136 18.15 -8.08 21.76
CA ALA A 136 16.88 -7.93 21.06
C ALA A 136 16.71 -8.94 19.91
N MET A 137 17.81 -9.28 19.21
CA MET A 137 17.80 -10.32 18.17
C MET A 137 17.55 -11.70 18.76
N VAL A 138 18.24 -12.08 19.83
CA VAL A 138 18.02 -13.35 20.53
C VAL A 138 16.58 -13.46 21.02
N LEU A 139 16.09 -12.41 21.69
CA LEU A 139 14.71 -12.33 22.16
C LEU A 139 13.71 -12.53 21.02
N SER A 140 13.92 -11.84 19.89
CA SER A 140 12.96 -11.79 18.77
C SER A 140 13.03 -13.04 17.87
N LEU A 141 14.21 -13.61 17.66
CA LEU A 141 14.42 -14.69 16.70
C LEU A 141 14.48 -16.06 17.33
N VAL A 142 14.92 -16.17 18.61
CA VAL A 142 15.11 -17.45 19.31
C VAL A 142 14.05 -17.66 20.39
N LEU A 143 13.95 -16.73 21.35
CA LEU A 143 13.06 -16.89 22.50
C LEU A 143 11.58 -16.64 22.17
N TRP A 144 11.30 -15.87 21.11
CA TRP A 144 9.93 -15.59 20.67
C TRP A 144 9.68 -16.04 19.22
N PRO A 145 9.66 -17.36 18.96
CA PRO A 145 9.55 -17.87 17.61
C PRO A 145 8.20 -17.50 16.96
N ILE A 146 8.25 -16.97 15.75
CA ILE A 146 7.08 -16.71 14.92
C ILE A 146 7.00 -17.85 13.89
N ARG A 147 5.81 -18.43 13.68
CA ARG A 147 5.58 -19.38 12.59
C ARG A 147 5.84 -18.67 11.25
N PRO A 148 6.79 -19.14 10.41
CA PRO A 148 7.31 -18.35 9.28
C PRO A 148 6.25 -17.98 8.24
N TYR A 149 5.26 -18.83 8.00
CA TYR A 149 4.18 -18.57 7.04
C TYR A 149 2.95 -17.89 7.65
N ARG A 150 2.89 -17.70 8.97
CA ARG A 150 1.75 -17.05 9.62
C ARG A 150 1.47 -15.63 9.10
N PRO A 151 2.46 -14.74 8.90
CA PRO A 151 2.22 -13.42 8.34
C PRO A 151 1.62 -13.48 6.93
N ALA A 152 2.14 -14.35 6.06
CA ALA A 152 1.65 -14.52 4.70
C ALA A 152 0.20 -15.07 4.68
N ARG A 153 -0.11 -16.02 5.56
CA ARG A 153 -1.47 -16.56 5.71
C ARG A 153 -2.46 -15.51 6.20
N LEU A 154 -2.07 -14.73 7.22
CA LEU A 154 -2.90 -13.64 7.72
C LEU A 154 -3.12 -12.53 6.69
N ALA A 155 -2.11 -12.22 5.86
CA ALA A 155 -2.25 -11.27 4.77
C ALA A 155 -3.19 -11.80 3.68
N LEU A 156 -3.04 -13.07 3.30
CA LEU A 156 -3.92 -13.71 2.33
C LEU A 156 -5.37 -13.87 2.85
N GLY A 157 -5.53 -14.21 4.14
CA GLY A 157 -6.86 -14.25 4.78
C GLY A 157 -7.54 -12.88 4.79
N ARG A 158 -6.78 -11.79 5.03
CA ARG A 158 -7.30 -10.42 4.90
C ARG A 158 -7.72 -10.11 3.46
N CYS A 159 -6.97 -10.60 2.48
CA CYS A 159 -7.33 -10.46 1.07
C CYS A 159 -8.68 -11.13 0.75
N PHE A 160 -8.89 -12.39 1.19
CA PHE A 160 -10.17 -13.07 1.01
C PHE A 160 -11.33 -12.39 1.75
N ARG A 161 -11.09 -11.82 2.94
CA ARG A 161 -12.10 -11.04 3.65
C ARG A 161 -12.46 -9.74 2.92
N ALA A 162 -11.48 -9.01 2.43
CA ALA A 162 -11.72 -7.80 1.64
C ALA A 162 -12.49 -8.11 0.36
N LEU A 163 -12.19 -9.25 -0.29
CA LEU A 163 -12.94 -9.74 -1.44
C LEU A 163 -14.38 -10.13 -1.07
N SER A 164 -14.58 -10.79 0.07
CA SER A 164 -15.92 -11.12 0.59
C SER A 164 -16.77 -9.88 0.87
N GLU A 165 -16.18 -8.84 1.48
CA GLU A 165 -16.85 -7.57 1.73
C GLU A 165 -17.26 -6.88 0.41
N PHE A 166 -16.37 -6.88 -0.57
CA PHE A 166 -16.67 -6.34 -1.90
C PHE A 166 -17.81 -7.10 -2.59
N VAL A 167 -17.76 -8.44 -2.58
CA VAL A 167 -18.80 -9.29 -3.15
C VAL A 167 -20.15 -9.09 -2.45
N GLY A 168 -20.15 -9.00 -1.12
CA GLY A 168 -21.36 -8.75 -0.34
C GLY A 168 -22.00 -7.40 -0.67
N GLU A 169 -21.19 -6.37 -0.91
CA GLU A 169 -21.68 -5.06 -1.29
C GLU A 169 -22.25 -5.06 -2.72
N VAL A 170 -21.60 -5.74 -3.68
CA VAL A 170 -22.14 -5.95 -5.04
C VAL A 170 -23.47 -6.69 -4.97
N ALA A 171 -23.59 -7.74 -4.15
CA ALA A 171 -24.84 -8.47 -3.94
C ALA A 171 -25.98 -7.56 -3.45
N ARG A 172 -25.67 -6.67 -2.51
CA ARG A 172 -26.65 -5.71 -1.98
C ARG A 172 -27.12 -4.69 -3.02
N LEU A 173 -26.22 -4.21 -3.86
CA LEU A 173 -26.53 -3.22 -4.91
C LEU A 173 -27.24 -3.84 -6.12
N SER A 174 -27.12 -5.15 -6.35
CA SER A 174 -27.66 -5.83 -7.54
C SER A 174 -29.17 -5.79 -7.66
N THR A 175 -29.92 -5.56 -6.57
CA THR A 175 -31.38 -5.56 -6.52
C THR A 175 -32.02 -4.18 -6.70
N GLY A 176 -31.23 -3.16 -7.07
CA GLY A 176 -31.75 -1.83 -7.40
C GLY A 176 -31.13 -0.73 -6.55
N ALA A 177 -29.93 -0.31 -6.90
CA ALA A 177 -29.26 0.84 -6.31
C ALA A 177 -29.10 1.95 -7.35
N ASP A 178 -28.98 3.18 -6.87
CA ASP A 178 -28.70 4.33 -7.72
C ASP A 178 -27.23 4.35 -8.19
N SER A 179 -26.94 5.13 -9.22
CA SER A 179 -25.58 5.28 -9.77
C SER A 179 -24.57 5.81 -8.74
N ALA A 180 -25.02 6.58 -7.74
CA ALA A 180 -24.14 7.12 -6.70
C ALA A 180 -23.62 6.01 -5.77
N ALA A 181 -24.46 5.03 -5.43
CA ALA A 181 -24.08 3.88 -4.61
C ALA A 181 -23.05 2.98 -5.33
N TRP A 182 -23.21 2.77 -6.64
CA TRP A 182 -22.21 2.05 -7.45
C TRP A 182 -20.89 2.81 -7.55
N GLN A 183 -20.91 4.14 -7.65
CA GLN A 183 -19.69 4.96 -7.62
C GLN A 183 -18.97 4.86 -6.28
N ALA A 184 -19.71 4.91 -5.18
CA ALA A 184 -19.14 4.77 -3.82
C ALA A 184 -18.49 3.39 -3.63
N LEU A 185 -19.09 2.32 -4.17
CA LEU A 185 -18.53 0.97 -4.18
C LEU A 185 -17.13 0.95 -4.83
N VAL A 186 -17.03 1.48 -6.05
CA VAL A 186 -15.78 1.50 -6.82
C VAL A 186 -14.70 2.30 -6.07
N GLN A 187 -15.05 3.46 -5.51
CA GLN A 187 -14.11 4.30 -4.78
C GLN A 187 -13.66 3.67 -3.45
N GLY A 188 -14.57 2.99 -2.73
CA GLY A 188 -14.30 2.49 -1.40
C GLY A 188 -13.60 1.12 -1.34
N HIS A 189 -13.89 0.21 -2.25
CA HIS A 189 -13.47 -1.19 -2.13
C HIS A 189 -12.32 -1.61 -3.06
N HIS A 190 -12.24 -1.08 -4.29
CA HIS A 190 -11.20 -1.49 -5.24
C HIS A 190 -9.78 -1.17 -4.74
N GLY A 191 -9.57 0.02 -4.16
CA GLY A 191 -8.27 0.42 -3.60
C GLY A 191 -7.83 -0.49 -2.46
N ARG A 192 -8.72 -0.71 -1.48
CA ARG A 192 -8.46 -1.57 -0.30
C ARG A 192 -8.13 -3.01 -0.69
N LEU A 193 -8.86 -3.57 -1.66
CA LEU A 193 -8.63 -4.95 -2.10
C LEU A 193 -7.30 -5.10 -2.86
N ARG A 194 -6.95 -4.13 -3.73
CA ARG A 194 -5.62 -4.12 -4.38
C ARG A 194 -4.48 -3.99 -3.39
N GLU A 195 -4.63 -3.11 -2.41
CA GLU A 195 -3.65 -2.96 -1.34
C GLU A 195 -3.47 -4.27 -0.56
N ALA A 196 -4.56 -4.96 -0.22
CA ALA A 196 -4.52 -6.26 0.44
C ALA A 196 -3.84 -7.34 -0.41
N LEU A 197 -4.09 -7.37 -1.73
CA LEU A 197 -3.43 -8.28 -2.68
C LEU A 197 -1.92 -8.01 -2.76
N GLU A 198 -1.51 -6.75 -2.90
CA GLU A 198 -0.09 -6.38 -2.95
C GLU A 198 0.61 -6.62 -1.61
N GLU A 199 -0.04 -6.37 -0.47
CA GLU A 199 0.49 -6.72 0.84
C GLU A 199 0.69 -8.24 0.97
N ALA A 200 -0.29 -9.04 0.55
CA ALA A 200 -0.19 -10.51 0.57
C ALA A 200 0.95 -11.00 -0.34
N ARG A 201 1.08 -10.43 -1.55
CA ARG A 201 2.15 -10.74 -2.51
C ARG A 201 3.53 -10.42 -1.94
N ASN A 202 3.71 -9.22 -1.41
CA ASN A 202 4.98 -8.76 -0.83
C ASN A 202 5.37 -9.59 0.40
N THR A 203 4.39 -9.90 1.27
CA THR A 203 4.61 -10.72 2.48
C THR A 203 4.98 -12.15 2.11
N LEU A 204 4.32 -12.73 1.10
CA LEU A 204 4.62 -14.08 0.62
C LEU A 204 5.98 -14.13 -0.08
N ALA A 205 6.30 -13.17 -0.93
CA ALA A 205 7.61 -13.04 -1.59
C ALA A 205 8.75 -12.91 -0.57
N ALA A 206 8.58 -12.08 0.47
CA ALA A 206 9.54 -11.94 1.55
C ALA A 206 9.73 -13.25 2.33
N THR A 207 8.66 -14.04 2.52
CA THR A 207 8.69 -15.32 3.23
C THR A 207 9.36 -16.43 2.41
N ARG A 208 9.24 -16.40 1.07
CA ARG A 208 9.82 -17.40 0.14
C ARG A 208 11.31 -17.19 -0.13
N ARG A 209 11.82 -15.96 -0.05
CA ARG A 209 13.24 -15.67 -0.30
C ARG A 209 14.16 -16.50 0.60
N GLY A 210 14.83 -17.49 0.03
CA GLY A 210 15.76 -18.38 0.72
C GLY A 210 15.25 -19.79 1.06
N ARG A 211 14.10 -20.20 0.49
CA ARG A 211 13.53 -21.56 0.65
C ARG A 211 13.02 -22.07 -0.69
N SER A 212 13.88 -22.74 -1.46
CA SER A 212 13.58 -23.17 -2.84
C SER A 212 12.66 -24.38 -2.97
N GLU A 213 12.32 -25.10 -1.89
CA GLU A 213 11.58 -26.38 -1.97
C GLU A 213 10.48 -26.52 -0.91
N ASN A 214 9.68 -25.48 -0.64
CA ASN A 214 8.65 -25.60 0.37
C ASN A 214 7.24 -25.57 -0.24
N THR A 215 6.61 -26.74 -0.31
CA THR A 215 5.23 -26.97 -0.79
C THR A 215 4.19 -26.02 -0.16
N ARG A 216 4.39 -25.58 1.09
CA ARG A 216 3.50 -24.58 1.75
C ARG A 216 3.57 -23.22 1.10
N GLY A 217 4.76 -22.75 0.74
CA GLY A 217 4.93 -21.46 0.05
C GLY A 217 4.31 -21.47 -1.34
N GLU A 218 4.38 -22.59 -2.05
CA GLU A 218 3.75 -22.78 -3.36
C GLU A 218 2.22 -22.82 -3.26
N ARG A 219 1.67 -23.52 -2.28
CA ARG A 219 0.22 -23.56 -2.03
C ARG A 219 -0.35 -22.16 -1.74
N LEU A 220 0.35 -21.36 -0.92
CA LEU A 220 -0.04 -19.98 -0.64
C LEU A 220 0.07 -19.09 -1.89
N LEU A 221 1.04 -19.34 -2.77
CA LEU A 221 1.15 -18.61 -4.04
C LEU A 221 -0.03 -18.92 -4.97
N VAL A 222 -0.40 -20.19 -5.09
CA VAL A 222 -1.57 -20.60 -5.88
C VAL A 222 -2.84 -19.95 -5.33
N LEU A 223 -3.04 -19.95 -4.00
CA LEU A 223 -4.18 -19.26 -3.38
C LEU A 223 -4.18 -17.76 -3.65
N LEU A 224 -3.02 -17.11 -3.65
CA LEU A 224 -2.89 -15.70 -4.00
C LEU A 224 -3.26 -15.44 -5.47
N GLN A 225 -2.83 -16.31 -6.38
CA GLN A 225 -3.20 -16.23 -7.79
C GLN A 225 -4.71 -16.43 -7.99
N MET A 226 -5.32 -17.38 -7.26
CA MET A 226 -6.77 -17.57 -7.28
C MET A 226 -7.52 -16.34 -6.76
N ALA A 227 -7.06 -15.71 -5.67
CA ALA A 227 -7.63 -14.48 -5.15
C ALA A 227 -7.56 -13.33 -6.17
N ASP A 228 -6.45 -13.22 -6.88
CA ASP A 228 -6.24 -12.24 -7.95
C ASP A 228 -7.22 -12.48 -9.11
N SER A 229 -7.35 -13.73 -9.58
CA SER A 229 -8.30 -14.11 -10.64
C SER A 229 -9.77 -13.94 -10.24
N MET A 230 -10.12 -14.25 -8.98
CA MET A 230 -11.46 -13.98 -8.44
C MET A 230 -11.76 -12.49 -8.40
N PHE A 231 -10.79 -11.67 -8.04
CA PHE A 231 -10.94 -10.22 -8.03
C PHE A 231 -11.24 -9.69 -9.44
N GLU A 232 -10.55 -10.21 -10.46
CA GLU A 232 -10.81 -9.86 -11.85
C GLU A 232 -12.24 -10.16 -12.27
N ALA A 233 -12.61 -11.43 -12.10
CA ALA A 233 -13.92 -11.88 -12.48
C ALA A 233 -15.02 -11.11 -11.71
N MET A 234 -14.75 -10.71 -10.48
CA MET A 234 -15.66 -9.90 -9.68
C MET A 234 -15.78 -8.45 -10.15
N ILE A 235 -14.68 -7.83 -10.61
CA ILE A 235 -14.76 -6.50 -11.24
C ILE A 235 -15.66 -6.58 -12.48
N ALA A 236 -15.43 -7.57 -13.34
CA ALA A 236 -16.25 -7.77 -14.53
C ALA A 236 -17.72 -8.04 -14.18
N LEU A 237 -17.96 -8.87 -13.16
CA LEU A 237 -19.32 -9.21 -12.73
C LEU A 237 -20.03 -8.01 -12.09
N ALA A 238 -19.35 -7.20 -11.29
CA ALA A 238 -19.90 -5.98 -10.69
C ALA A 238 -20.35 -5.00 -11.78
N ASP A 239 -19.56 -4.87 -12.83
CA ASP A 239 -19.81 -4.06 -13.99
C ASP A 239 -21.07 -4.49 -14.77
N VAL A 240 -21.17 -5.80 -15.04
CA VAL A 240 -22.36 -6.39 -15.67
C VAL A 240 -23.60 -6.25 -14.77
N THR A 241 -23.43 -6.41 -13.45
CA THR A 241 -24.51 -6.30 -12.47
C THR A 241 -25.03 -4.87 -12.35
N GLU A 242 -24.14 -3.85 -12.40
CA GLU A 242 -24.53 -2.44 -12.48
C GLU A 242 -25.39 -2.20 -13.71
N SER A 243 -24.99 -2.73 -14.87
CA SER A 243 -25.77 -2.60 -16.10
C SER A 243 -27.15 -3.29 -16.01
N LEU A 244 -27.19 -4.48 -15.42
CA LEU A 244 -28.45 -5.22 -15.20
C LEU A 244 -29.36 -4.52 -14.18
N SER A 245 -28.83 -3.80 -13.19
CA SER A 245 -29.63 -3.09 -12.17
C SER A 245 -30.51 -1.97 -12.76
N HIS A 246 -30.12 -1.44 -13.91
CA HIS A 246 -30.88 -0.41 -14.65
C HIS A 246 -31.86 -1.01 -15.66
N GLY A 247 -31.82 -2.33 -15.89
CA GLY A 247 -32.70 -3.03 -16.85
C GLY A 247 -34.13 -3.21 -16.30
N THR A 248 -35.13 -2.90 -17.13
CA THR A 248 -36.55 -3.15 -16.81
C THR A 248 -36.95 -4.54 -17.31
N GLY A 249 -37.37 -5.44 -16.43
CA GLY A 249 -37.85 -6.78 -16.79
C GLY A 249 -36.92 -7.94 -16.43
N VAL A 250 -35.77 -7.68 -15.84
CA VAL A 250 -34.72 -8.69 -15.51
C VAL A 250 -34.68 -9.01 -13.99
N ARG A 251 -35.68 -8.61 -13.22
CA ARG A 251 -35.73 -8.79 -11.75
C ARG A 251 -35.41 -10.22 -11.29
N PRO A 252 -35.96 -11.29 -11.90
CA PRO A 252 -35.61 -12.65 -11.47
C PRO A 252 -34.14 -12.99 -11.66
N ALA A 253 -33.49 -12.46 -12.71
CA ALA A 253 -32.06 -12.63 -12.93
C ALA A 253 -31.22 -11.84 -11.93
N GLN A 254 -31.63 -10.61 -11.57
CA GLN A 254 -30.97 -9.79 -10.54
C GLN A 254 -30.99 -10.48 -9.16
N GLU A 255 -32.15 -11.05 -8.77
CA GLU A 255 -32.31 -11.78 -7.51
C GLU A 255 -31.45 -13.05 -7.46
N GLU A 256 -31.29 -13.77 -8.59
CA GLU A 256 -30.42 -14.95 -8.67
C GLU A 256 -28.95 -14.56 -8.59
N VAL A 257 -28.53 -13.48 -9.26
CA VAL A 257 -27.17 -12.94 -9.14
C VAL A 257 -26.90 -12.53 -7.69
N ALA A 258 -27.83 -11.83 -7.03
CA ALA A 258 -27.68 -11.44 -5.62
C ALA A 258 -27.52 -12.65 -4.68
N ARG A 259 -28.34 -13.72 -4.90
CA ARG A 259 -28.24 -14.97 -4.13
C ARG A 259 -26.91 -15.66 -4.34
N ALA A 260 -26.47 -15.80 -5.58
CA ALA A 260 -25.19 -16.40 -5.92
C ALA A 260 -24.00 -15.63 -5.30
N LEU A 261 -24.02 -14.30 -5.37
CA LEU A 261 -22.99 -13.44 -4.78
C LEU A 261 -22.98 -13.52 -3.25
N THR A 262 -24.15 -13.57 -2.62
CA THR A 262 -24.24 -13.75 -1.15
C THR A 262 -23.63 -15.07 -0.71
N ALA A 263 -23.92 -16.17 -1.42
CA ALA A 263 -23.34 -17.47 -1.14
C ALA A 263 -21.82 -17.51 -1.43
N PHE A 264 -21.37 -16.85 -2.49
CA PHE A 264 -19.96 -16.69 -2.80
C PHE A 264 -19.21 -15.89 -1.74
N SER A 265 -19.80 -14.81 -1.22
CA SER A 265 -19.24 -14.05 -0.09
C SER A 265 -19.01 -14.95 1.13
N GLY A 266 -19.97 -15.83 1.47
CA GLY A 266 -19.81 -16.83 2.53
C GLY A 266 -18.65 -17.82 2.25
N THR A 267 -18.51 -18.26 1.00
CA THR A 267 -17.39 -19.12 0.59
C THR A 267 -16.04 -18.43 0.78
N LEU A 268 -15.94 -17.15 0.46
CA LEU A 268 -14.71 -16.34 0.65
C LEU A 268 -14.38 -16.14 2.14
N GLN A 269 -15.38 -15.98 3.01
CA GLN A 269 -15.17 -15.92 4.46
C GLN A 269 -14.60 -17.23 4.99
N GLU A 270 -15.11 -18.35 4.51
CA GLU A 270 -14.58 -19.67 4.89
C GLU A 270 -13.16 -19.90 4.37
N LEU A 271 -12.86 -19.49 3.12
CA LEU A 271 -11.50 -19.47 2.59
C LEU A 271 -10.55 -18.64 3.45
N ALA A 272 -10.99 -17.46 3.90
CA ALA A 272 -10.22 -16.63 4.81
C ALA A 272 -9.95 -17.35 6.13
N ARG A 273 -10.97 -17.95 6.72
CA ARG A 273 -10.87 -18.70 7.99
C ARG A 273 -9.89 -19.88 7.88
N ILE A 274 -10.05 -20.73 6.85
CA ILE A 274 -9.18 -21.91 6.64
C ILE A 274 -7.72 -21.45 6.44
N THR A 275 -7.51 -20.42 5.62
CA THR A 275 -6.16 -19.89 5.34
C THR A 275 -5.50 -19.33 6.62
N GLU A 276 -6.24 -18.65 7.47
CA GLU A 276 -5.73 -18.05 8.71
C GLU A 276 -5.46 -19.08 9.81
N THR A 277 -6.35 -20.05 9.97
CA THR A 277 -6.29 -21.01 11.09
C THR A 277 -5.53 -22.29 10.77
N GLU A 278 -5.39 -22.66 9.49
CA GLU A 278 -4.96 -24.00 9.04
C GLU A 278 -5.82 -25.11 9.63
N SER A 279 -7.05 -24.81 9.99
CA SER A 279 -7.98 -25.82 10.45
C SER A 279 -8.65 -26.46 9.23
N PRO A 280 -8.67 -27.80 9.14
CA PRO A 280 -9.42 -28.46 8.07
C PRO A 280 -10.88 -28.01 8.18
N PRO A 281 -11.56 -27.75 7.06
CA PRO A 281 -13.00 -27.58 7.08
C PRO A 281 -13.61 -28.90 7.59
N GLY A 282 -14.58 -28.82 8.50
CA GLY A 282 -15.28 -30.01 8.99
C GLY A 282 -15.97 -30.76 7.84
N GLN A 283 -16.58 -30.00 6.91
CA GLN A 283 -16.96 -30.38 5.57
C GLN A 283 -16.63 -29.22 4.65
N LEU A 284 -16.09 -29.50 3.44
CA LEU A 284 -15.95 -28.46 2.42
C LEU A 284 -17.34 -27.92 2.11
N PRO A 285 -17.56 -26.60 2.19
CA PRO A 285 -18.87 -26.03 1.86
C PRO A 285 -19.24 -26.43 0.44
N ALA A 286 -20.43 -27.01 0.29
CA ALA A 286 -20.96 -27.32 -1.03
C ALA A 286 -21.14 -25.98 -1.78
N LEU A 287 -20.62 -25.93 -3.01
CA LEU A 287 -20.82 -24.76 -3.88
C LEU A 287 -22.22 -24.87 -4.52
N GLU A 288 -23.25 -24.62 -3.68
CA GLU A 288 -24.67 -24.70 -4.10
C GLU A 288 -25.11 -23.51 -4.97
N TRP A 289 -24.18 -22.63 -5.30
CA TRP A 289 -24.41 -21.49 -6.17
C TRP A 289 -23.71 -21.68 -7.50
N GLY A 290 -24.34 -21.16 -8.57
CA GLY A 290 -23.75 -21.31 -9.91
C GLY A 290 -24.63 -20.70 -11.01
N PRO A 291 -24.22 -20.89 -12.27
CA PRO A 291 -24.90 -20.32 -13.41
C PRO A 291 -26.26 -20.99 -13.74
N GLU A 292 -26.53 -22.18 -13.18
CA GLU A 292 -27.68 -22.99 -13.54
C GLU A 292 -29.00 -22.28 -13.16
N ALA A 293 -29.10 -21.81 -11.90
CA ALA A 293 -30.29 -21.11 -11.41
C ALA A 293 -30.55 -19.82 -12.20
N LEU A 294 -29.48 -19.10 -12.57
CA LEU A 294 -29.58 -17.89 -13.39
C LEU A 294 -30.05 -18.21 -14.81
N ARG A 295 -29.56 -19.29 -15.41
CA ARG A 295 -30.02 -19.75 -16.74
C ARG A 295 -31.49 -20.16 -16.73
N GLU A 296 -31.95 -20.83 -15.69
CA GLU A 296 -33.37 -21.18 -15.50
C GLU A 296 -34.24 -19.96 -15.29
N ALA A 297 -33.78 -18.96 -14.53
CA ALA A 297 -34.47 -17.68 -14.34
C ALA A 297 -34.65 -16.96 -15.70
N LEU A 298 -33.59 -16.95 -16.53
CA LEU A 298 -33.62 -16.38 -17.87
C LEU A 298 -34.58 -17.12 -18.82
N ALA A 299 -34.67 -18.46 -18.74
CA ALA A 299 -35.58 -19.24 -19.50
C ALA A 299 -37.06 -18.94 -19.17
N ARG A 300 -37.35 -18.69 -17.86
CA ARG A 300 -38.69 -18.31 -17.39
C ARG A 300 -39.08 -16.89 -17.81
N THR A 301 -38.15 -15.97 -17.94
CA THR A 301 -38.42 -14.56 -18.29
C THR A 301 -38.64 -14.35 -19.79
N GLY A 302 -38.27 -15.31 -20.65
CA GLY A 302 -38.39 -15.24 -22.12
C GLY A 302 -39.82 -15.13 -22.66
N ASN A 303 -40.86 -15.29 -21.83
CA ASN A 303 -42.28 -15.31 -22.22
C ASN A 303 -43.08 -14.04 -21.87
N ALA A 304 -42.48 -13.01 -21.23
CA ALA A 304 -43.20 -11.81 -20.77
C ALA A 304 -42.90 -10.56 -21.61
N GLY A 305 -43.92 -10.01 -22.27
CA GLY A 305 -43.94 -8.96 -23.28
C GLY A 305 -43.24 -7.60 -23.02
N GLY A 306 -42.16 -7.25 -23.73
CA GLY A 306 -41.47 -5.96 -23.79
C GLY A 306 -40.68 -5.74 -25.09
N SER A 307 -40.06 -4.58 -25.35
CA SER A 307 -39.37 -4.26 -26.62
C SER A 307 -38.23 -5.24 -26.92
N GLU A 308 -38.26 -5.85 -28.09
CA GLU A 308 -37.42 -6.98 -28.53
C GLU A 308 -35.90 -6.68 -28.48
N ALA A 309 -35.49 -5.47 -28.81
CA ALA A 309 -34.09 -5.08 -28.84
C ALA A 309 -33.48 -4.91 -27.42
N MET A 310 -34.21 -4.31 -26.48
CA MET A 310 -33.75 -4.14 -25.10
C MET A 310 -33.63 -5.48 -24.37
N ARG A 311 -34.45 -6.45 -24.67
CA ARG A 311 -34.39 -7.82 -24.13
C ARG A 311 -33.19 -8.61 -24.63
N VAL A 312 -32.74 -8.40 -25.86
CA VAL A 312 -31.55 -9.06 -26.40
C VAL A 312 -30.31 -8.66 -25.65
N VAL A 313 -30.12 -7.35 -25.35
CA VAL A 313 -28.98 -6.84 -24.61
C VAL A 313 -29.01 -7.32 -23.15
N ASP A 314 -30.15 -7.20 -22.47
CA ASP A 314 -30.29 -7.63 -21.07
C ASP A 314 -30.06 -9.15 -20.91
N ARG A 315 -30.58 -9.94 -21.86
CA ARG A 315 -30.36 -11.39 -21.90
C ARG A 315 -28.89 -11.74 -22.14
N ALA A 316 -28.21 -11.03 -23.03
CA ALA A 316 -26.80 -11.22 -23.30
C ALA A 316 -25.94 -10.89 -22.07
N GLN A 317 -26.26 -9.80 -21.37
CA GLN A 317 -25.57 -9.42 -20.12
C GLN A 317 -25.80 -10.45 -19.00
N ALA A 318 -27.02 -10.95 -18.84
CA ALA A 318 -27.31 -11.98 -17.85
C ALA A 318 -26.63 -13.33 -18.16
N LEU A 319 -26.50 -13.70 -19.44
CA LEU A 319 -25.69 -14.86 -19.85
C LEU A 319 -24.21 -14.65 -19.60
N HIS A 320 -23.71 -13.42 -19.76
CA HIS A 320 -22.34 -13.09 -19.41
C HIS A 320 -22.10 -13.16 -17.89
N ALA A 321 -23.03 -12.65 -17.08
CA ALA A 321 -23.01 -12.83 -15.63
C ALA A 321 -22.97 -14.32 -15.24
N ALA A 322 -23.77 -15.18 -15.93
CA ALA A 322 -23.74 -16.62 -15.70
C ALA A 322 -22.38 -17.25 -16.03
N ARG A 323 -21.68 -16.80 -17.08
CA ARG A 323 -20.31 -17.26 -17.40
C ARG A 323 -19.33 -16.86 -16.33
N LEU A 324 -19.37 -15.61 -15.86
CA LEU A 324 -18.51 -15.10 -14.80
C LEU A 324 -18.77 -15.83 -13.47
N LEU A 325 -20.02 -16.13 -13.13
CA LEU A 325 -20.37 -16.94 -11.97
C LEU A 325 -19.81 -18.37 -12.09
N ALA A 326 -19.86 -18.98 -13.28
CA ALA A 326 -19.25 -20.29 -13.52
C ALA A 326 -17.73 -20.26 -13.27
N GLN A 327 -17.05 -19.25 -13.77
CA GLN A 327 -15.62 -19.05 -13.59
C GLN A 327 -15.26 -18.82 -12.10
N LEU A 328 -16.02 -17.98 -11.40
CA LEU A 328 -15.84 -17.75 -9.95
C LEU A 328 -16.05 -19.04 -9.15
N ARG A 329 -17.03 -19.87 -9.51
CA ARG A 329 -17.28 -21.17 -8.88
C ARG A 329 -16.10 -22.13 -9.06
N GLU A 330 -15.51 -22.18 -10.25
CA GLU A 330 -14.33 -22.99 -10.53
C GLU A 330 -13.14 -22.53 -9.69
N PHE A 331 -12.85 -21.22 -9.67
CA PHE A 331 -11.76 -20.67 -8.85
C PHE A 331 -12.00 -20.89 -7.35
N ALA A 332 -13.22 -20.75 -6.86
CA ALA A 332 -13.56 -21.00 -5.47
C ALA A 332 -13.37 -22.47 -5.09
N GLY A 333 -13.78 -23.41 -5.93
CA GLY A 333 -13.59 -24.84 -5.75
C GLY A 333 -12.11 -25.21 -5.63
N LEU A 334 -11.31 -24.75 -6.60
CA LEU A 334 -9.86 -24.98 -6.59
C LEU A 334 -9.18 -24.33 -5.37
N ALA A 335 -9.60 -23.13 -4.99
CA ALA A 335 -9.06 -22.44 -3.82
C ALA A 335 -9.40 -23.16 -2.52
N LEU A 336 -10.65 -23.67 -2.36
CA LEU A 336 -11.05 -24.46 -1.19
C LEU A 336 -10.25 -25.76 -1.07
N GLU A 337 -10.06 -26.48 -2.17
CA GLU A 337 -9.22 -27.68 -2.21
C GLU A 337 -7.78 -27.40 -1.78
N ARG A 338 -7.20 -26.32 -2.31
CA ARG A 338 -5.83 -25.90 -1.97
C ARG A 338 -5.72 -25.38 -0.54
N ALA A 339 -6.70 -24.65 -0.05
CA ALA A 339 -6.74 -24.18 1.34
C ALA A 339 -6.88 -25.35 2.32
N ALA A 340 -7.74 -26.32 2.03
CA ALA A 340 -7.86 -27.54 2.82
C ALA A 340 -6.55 -28.32 2.88
N SER A 341 -5.80 -28.40 1.76
CA SER A 341 -4.50 -29.06 1.71
C SER A 341 -3.39 -28.37 2.53
N LEU A 342 -3.60 -27.12 2.99
CA LEU A 342 -2.67 -26.48 3.94
C LEU A 342 -2.70 -27.13 5.33
N ALA A 343 -3.84 -27.69 5.72
CA ALA A 343 -4.02 -28.39 6.99
C ALA A 343 -3.44 -29.82 6.96
N ASP A 344 -3.41 -30.46 5.78
CA ASP A 344 -2.87 -31.81 5.63
C ASP A 344 -1.35 -31.79 5.46
N ALA A 345 -0.66 -32.47 6.37
CA ALA A 345 0.80 -32.65 6.30
C ALA A 345 1.25 -33.60 5.15
N ARG A 346 0.31 -34.19 4.40
CA ARG A 346 0.59 -35.15 3.32
C ARG A 346 0.84 -34.44 1.98
N PRO A 347 1.82 -34.92 1.15
CA PRO A 347 2.01 -34.39 -0.19
C PRO A 347 0.79 -34.73 -1.07
N SER A 348 0.18 -33.74 -1.71
CA SER A 348 -0.94 -33.96 -2.61
C SER A 348 -0.50 -34.69 -3.87
N THR A 349 -1.19 -35.80 -4.20
CA THR A 349 -0.94 -36.67 -5.34
C THR A 349 -1.69 -36.26 -6.62
N THR A 350 -2.37 -35.13 -6.64
CA THR A 350 -3.10 -34.64 -7.83
C THR A 350 -2.16 -33.91 -8.79
N GLY A 351 -1.81 -34.62 -9.86
CA GLY A 351 -0.83 -34.23 -10.87
C GLY A 351 -1.27 -33.17 -11.89
N ARG A 352 -1.93 -32.10 -11.49
CA ARG A 352 -2.11 -30.94 -12.36
C ARG A 352 -1.03 -29.92 -12.00
N GLU A 353 -0.05 -29.80 -12.91
CA GLU A 353 1.09 -28.92 -12.77
C GLU A 353 0.61 -27.47 -12.56
N PRO A 354 0.99 -26.80 -11.45
CA PRO A 354 0.63 -25.40 -11.25
C PRO A 354 1.29 -24.52 -12.32
N PRO A 355 0.70 -23.40 -12.73
CA PRO A 355 1.33 -22.47 -13.65
C PRO A 355 2.71 -22.08 -13.14
N ARG A 356 3.71 -22.15 -14.02
CA ARG A 356 5.11 -21.85 -13.70
C ARG A 356 5.19 -20.46 -13.04
N PRO A 357 5.83 -20.34 -11.88
CA PRO A 357 6.01 -19.03 -11.24
C PRO A 357 6.82 -18.13 -12.17
N ALA A 358 6.44 -16.86 -12.23
CA ALA A 358 7.18 -15.83 -12.95
C ALA A 358 8.66 -15.89 -12.53
N LEU A 359 9.55 -15.85 -13.52
CA LEU A 359 11.00 -15.87 -13.34
C LEU A 359 11.44 -14.82 -12.30
N PRO A 360 12.39 -15.13 -11.43
CA PRO A 360 12.91 -14.15 -10.48
C PRO A 360 13.43 -12.93 -11.23
N GLU A 361 13.00 -11.74 -10.83
CA GLU A 361 13.53 -10.50 -11.39
C GLU A 361 15.06 -10.50 -11.35
N PRO A 362 15.74 -10.13 -12.43
CA PRO A 362 17.18 -10.06 -12.46
C PRO A 362 17.69 -9.18 -11.31
N ARG A 363 18.70 -9.65 -10.58
CA ARG A 363 19.31 -8.89 -9.48
C ARG A 363 19.92 -7.62 -10.05
N ARG A 364 19.28 -6.48 -9.81
CA ARG A 364 19.86 -5.18 -10.19
C ARG A 364 21.14 -4.93 -9.40
N PRO A 365 22.20 -4.37 -10.02
CA PRO A 365 23.41 -3.96 -9.33
C PRO A 365 23.10 -3.02 -8.16
N LEU A 366 23.80 -3.18 -7.03
CA LEU A 366 23.52 -2.38 -5.82
C LEU A 366 23.66 -0.85 -6.02
N LEU A 367 24.52 -0.43 -6.94
CA LEU A 367 24.78 0.98 -7.23
C LEU A 367 23.79 1.61 -8.23
N GLU A 368 23.05 0.80 -8.97
CA GLU A 368 22.13 1.28 -10.00
C GLU A 368 21.01 2.18 -9.42
N PRO A 369 20.29 1.76 -8.34
CA PRO A 369 19.26 2.61 -7.74
C PRO A 369 19.81 3.94 -7.21
N LEU A 370 21.05 3.98 -6.74
CA LEU A 370 21.70 5.22 -6.31
C LEU A 370 21.93 6.17 -7.49
N ARG A 371 22.46 5.66 -8.62
CA ARG A 371 22.72 6.46 -9.82
C ARG A 371 21.44 6.97 -10.47
N GLU A 372 20.43 6.12 -10.59
CA GLU A 372 19.12 6.48 -11.15
C GLU A 372 18.44 7.58 -10.35
N ASN A 373 18.62 7.60 -9.03
CA ASN A 373 18.03 8.59 -8.15
C ASN A 373 18.92 9.80 -7.86
N LEU A 374 20.14 9.87 -8.41
CA LEU A 374 21.05 11.02 -8.26
C LEU A 374 20.71 12.13 -9.29
N THR A 375 19.43 12.39 -9.48
CA THR A 375 18.90 13.42 -10.37
C THR A 375 18.20 14.52 -9.59
N ARG A 376 18.19 15.74 -10.11
CA ARG A 376 17.52 16.89 -9.46
C ARG A 376 16.01 16.67 -9.28
N ASP A 377 15.42 15.78 -10.08
CA ASP A 377 13.99 15.45 -10.04
C ASP A 377 13.64 14.32 -9.08
N SER A 378 14.64 13.62 -8.53
CA SER A 378 14.40 12.56 -7.57
C SER A 378 13.76 13.07 -6.28
N VAL A 379 12.58 12.54 -5.96
CA VAL A 379 11.87 12.82 -4.71
C VAL A 379 12.70 12.38 -3.50
N VAL A 380 13.38 11.24 -3.62
CA VAL A 380 14.20 10.67 -2.53
C VAL A 380 15.41 11.57 -2.25
N LEU A 381 16.12 12.02 -3.29
CA LEU A 381 17.28 12.91 -3.13
C LEU A 381 16.88 14.24 -2.51
N ARG A 382 15.83 14.88 -3.03
CA ARG A 382 15.33 16.15 -2.48
C ARG A 382 14.89 16.02 -1.02
N HIS A 383 14.18 14.94 -0.71
CA HIS A 383 13.79 14.67 0.67
C HIS A 383 15.03 14.46 1.56
N ALA A 384 15.99 13.68 1.14
CA ALA A 384 17.23 13.43 1.89
C ALA A 384 18.02 14.73 2.16
N LEU A 385 18.18 15.57 1.13
CA LEU A 385 18.81 16.89 1.28
C LEU A 385 18.03 17.81 2.22
N ARG A 386 16.69 17.83 2.09
CA ARG A 386 15.81 18.62 2.96
C ARG A 386 15.96 18.22 4.43
N VAL A 387 15.92 16.92 4.71
CA VAL A 387 16.11 16.39 6.07
C VAL A 387 17.50 16.72 6.58
N GLY A 388 18.54 16.53 5.76
CA GLY A 388 19.93 16.84 6.13
C GLY A 388 20.16 18.31 6.47
N VAL A 389 19.70 19.22 5.59
CA VAL A 389 19.83 20.67 5.79
C VAL A 389 19.05 21.14 7.01
N THR A 390 17.79 20.71 7.16
CA THR A 390 16.97 21.09 8.32
C THR A 390 17.58 20.56 9.63
N THR A 391 18.14 19.33 9.60
CA THR A 391 18.84 18.76 10.75
C THR A 391 20.12 19.53 11.08
N ALA A 392 20.91 19.92 10.07
CA ALA A 392 22.11 20.73 10.28
C ALA A 392 21.77 22.11 10.89
N ILE A 393 20.69 22.75 10.45
CA ILE A 393 20.16 23.98 11.04
C ILE A 393 19.73 23.75 12.51
N ALA A 394 19.05 22.61 12.78
CA ALA A 394 18.66 22.25 14.15
C ALA A 394 19.88 22.05 15.05
N VAL A 395 20.92 21.36 14.57
CA VAL A 395 22.20 21.19 15.31
C VAL A 395 22.88 22.53 15.54
N TRP A 396 22.94 23.40 14.52
CA TRP A 396 23.47 24.74 14.66
C TRP A 396 22.72 25.58 15.71
N LEU A 397 21.38 25.59 15.62
CA LEU A 397 20.52 26.32 16.56
C LEU A 397 20.74 25.84 17.99
N THR A 398 20.78 24.53 18.23
CA THR A 398 20.94 23.97 19.58
C THR A 398 22.36 24.13 20.12
N ALA A 399 23.37 24.20 19.25
CA ALA A 399 24.74 24.46 19.64
C ALA A 399 24.97 25.93 20.08
N HIS A 400 24.19 26.89 19.53
CA HIS A 400 24.34 28.31 19.80
C HIS A 400 23.27 28.89 20.72
N SER A 401 22.32 28.05 21.18
CA SER A 401 21.29 28.41 22.15
C SER A 401 21.53 27.73 23.49
N SER A 402 21.04 28.33 24.58
CA SER A 402 21.06 27.76 25.93
C SER A 402 19.98 26.66 26.14
N LEU A 403 19.54 25.99 25.08
CA LEU A 403 18.48 24.98 25.16
C LEU A 403 19.02 23.71 25.84
N SER A 404 18.51 23.42 27.03
CA SER A 404 18.76 22.14 27.67
C SER A 404 18.18 20.99 26.84
N HIS A 405 18.94 19.89 26.72
CA HIS A 405 18.51 18.72 25.95
C HIS A 405 18.15 19.03 24.48
N GLY A 406 18.88 19.92 23.81
CA GLY A 406 18.61 20.40 22.43
C GLY A 406 18.51 19.30 21.39
N TYR A 407 19.08 18.10 21.61
CA TYR A 407 18.93 16.95 20.72
C TYR A 407 17.47 16.52 20.52
N TRP A 408 16.55 16.88 21.43
CA TRP A 408 15.12 16.65 21.25
C TRP A 408 14.53 17.47 20.11
N VAL A 409 15.06 18.67 19.85
CA VAL A 409 14.70 19.48 18.66
C VAL A 409 15.03 18.69 17.40
N THR A 410 16.26 18.21 17.31
CA THR A 410 16.78 17.51 16.14
C THR A 410 16.10 16.16 15.90
N ILE A 411 15.84 15.38 16.95
CA ILE A 411 15.05 14.14 16.86
C ILE A 411 13.62 14.44 16.38
N THR A 412 13.03 15.54 16.82
CA THR A 412 11.69 15.95 16.40
C THR A 412 11.67 16.27 14.91
N VAL A 413 12.66 16.99 14.39
CA VAL A 413 12.82 17.24 12.95
C VAL A 413 12.87 15.91 12.18
N LEU A 414 13.77 14.99 12.56
CA LEU A 414 13.92 13.69 11.88
C LEU A 414 12.65 12.85 11.89
N THR A 415 11.91 12.86 13.00
CA THR A 415 10.72 12.01 13.14
C THR A 415 9.49 12.57 12.44
N ILE A 416 9.37 13.89 12.29
CA ILE A 416 8.22 14.57 11.68
C ILE A 416 8.37 14.65 10.16
N MET A 417 9.56 15.00 9.64
CA MET A 417 9.74 15.23 8.21
C MET A 417 9.45 13.99 7.37
N LEU A 418 8.55 14.19 6.41
CA LEU A 418 8.18 13.21 5.39
C LEU A 418 8.44 13.82 4.00
N PRO A 419 8.46 13.01 2.93
CA PRO A 419 8.68 13.53 1.58
C PRO A 419 7.69 14.61 1.13
N TYR A 420 6.49 14.61 1.70
CA TYR A 420 5.38 15.49 1.34
C TYR A 420 4.97 16.39 2.51
N THR A 421 4.55 17.63 2.20
CA THR A 421 4.26 18.68 3.19
C THR A 421 3.00 18.38 4.00
N GLY A 422 1.92 17.92 3.38
CA GLY A 422 0.65 17.60 4.06
C GLY A 422 0.81 16.53 5.15
N PRO A 423 1.34 15.34 4.84
CA PRO A 423 1.64 14.32 5.83
C PRO A 423 2.64 14.78 6.92
N THR A 424 3.61 15.64 6.58
CA THR A 424 4.55 16.24 7.54
C THR A 424 3.80 17.11 8.55
N PHE A 425 2.87 17.96 8.09
CA PHE A 425 2.05 18.81 8.95
C PHE A 425 1.20 17.99 9.93
N LEU A 426 0.47 16.99 9.43
CA LEU A 426 -0.38 16.14 10.26
C LEU A 426 0.44 15.39 11.32
N LYS A 427 1.58 14.81 10.91
CA LYS A 427 2.48 14.10 11.83
C LYS A 427 3.12 15.05 12.86
N GLY A 428 3.43 16.28 12.44
CA GLY A 428 3.91 17.33 13.31
C GLY A 428 2.89 17.70 14.39
N LEU A 429 1.64 17.92 13.99
CA LEU A 429 0.53 18.20 14.91
C LEU A 429 0.33 17.05 15.91
N GLN A 430 0.28 15.81 15.45
CA GLN A 430 0.17 14.64 16.31
C GLN A 430 1.36 14.51 17.27
N ARG A 431 2.57 14.86 16.82
CA ARG A 431 3.77 14.86 17.66
C ARG A 431 3.71 15.91 18.76
N VAL A 432 3.34 17.15 18.41
CA VAL A 432 3.23 18.26 19.35
C VAL A 432 2.16 17.98 20.40
N VAL A 433 0.93 17.69 19.95
CA VAL A 433 -0.21 17.40 20.86
C VAL A 433 0.11 16.18 21.74
N GLY A 434 0.64 15.10 21.14
CA GLY A 434 1.01 13.91 21.90
C GLY A 434 2.11 14.16 22.93
N THR A 435 3.10 15.01 22.61
CA THR A 435 4.15 15.39 23.57
C THR A 435 3.61 16.28 24.69
N MET A 436 2.70 17.21 24.38
CA MET A 436 2.07 18.05 25.40
C MET A 436 1.25 17.21 26.39
N VAL A 437 0.35 16.37 25.87
CA VAL A 437 -0.47 15.48 26.72
C VAL A 437 0.42 14.49 27.50
N GLY A 438 1.38 13.86 26.83
CA GLY A 438 2.30 12.93 27.49
C GLY A 438 3.20 13.60 28.54
N GLY A 439 3.66 14.82 28.29
CA GLY A 439 4.43 15.62 29.26
C GLY A 439 3.62 15.97 30.50
N ILE A 440 2.37 16.42 30.33
CA ILE A 440 1.46 16.71 31.44
C ILE A 440 1.19 15.42 32.26
N LEU A 441 0.89 14.30 31.58
CA LEU A 441 0.67 13.03 32.27
C LEU A 441 1.92 12.56 33.01
N ALA A 442 3.11 12.71 32.44
CA ALA A 442 4.37 12.37 33.09
C ALA A 442 4.59 13.24 34.33
N ALA A 443 4.40 14.55 34.24
CA ALA A 443 4.53 15.45 35.37
C ALA A 443 3.53 15.14 36.50
N LEU A 444 2.28 14.80 36.16
CA LEU A 444 1.28 14.36 37.15
C LEU A 444 1.70 13.07 37.86
N VAL A 445 2.20 12.10 37.10
CA VAL A 445 2.69 10.83 37.67
C VAL A 445 3.90 11.06 38.57
N ALA A 446 4.84 11.87 38.12
CA ALA A 446 6.06 12.21 38.86
C ALA A 446 5.78 12.93 40.20
N ALA A 447 4.70 13.76 40.23
CA ALA A 447 4.27 14.41 41.46
C ALA A 447 3.81 13.44 42.56
N TRP A 448 3.40 12.22 42.20
CA TRP A 448 2.86 11.23 43.12
C TRP A 448 3.80 10.00 43.31
N LEU A 449 4.59 9.68 42.31
CA LEU A 449 5.37 8.44 42.27
C LEU A 449 6.87 8.76 42.33
N HIS A 450 7.48 8.55 43.50
CA HIS A 450 8.90 8.86 43.75
C HIS A 450 9.79 7.61 43.86
N ASP A 451 9.16 6.40 43.98
CA ASP A 451 9.91 5.14 44.05
C ASP A 451 10.50 4.78 42.69
N PRO A 452 11.83 4.65 42.52
CA PRO A 452 12.49 4.30 41.28
C PRO A 452 12.03 2.97 40.70
N HIS A 453 11.67 1.98 41.52
CA HIS A 453 11.22 0.66 41.05
C HIS A 453 9.81 0.75 40.47
N ALA A 454 8.91 1.50 41.11
CA ALA A 454 7.59 1.72 40.61
C ALA A 454 7.57 2.54 39.30
N ILE A 455 8.46 3.52 39.18
CA ILE A 455 8.67 4.28 37.92
C ILE A 455 9.16 3.34 36.81
N MET A 456 10.10 2.44 37.10
CA MET A 456 10.59 1.46 36.12
C MET A 456 9.49 0.48 35.64
N VAL A 457 8.64 0.03 36.57
CA VAL A 457 7.49 -0.82 36.23
C VAL A 457 6.49 -0.08 35.34
N LEU A 458 6.21 1.19 35.64
CA LEU A 458 5.34 2.02 34.85
C LEU A 458 5.92 2.28 33.46
N ALA A 459 7.23 2.57 33.38
CA ALA A 459 7.96 2.73 32.12
C ALA A 459 7.87 1.47 31.25
N PHE A 460 7.90 0.27 31.85
CA PHE A 460 7.70 -0.98 31.12
C PHE A 460 6.35 -1.04 30.42
N PHE A 461 5.26 -0.71 31.13
CA PHE A 461 3.93 -0.70 30.52
C PHE A 461 3.75 0.38 29.49
N THR A 462 4.31 1.58 29.72
CA THR A 462 4.20 2.70 28.76
C THR A 462 4.98 2.42 27.48
N VAL A 463 6.17 1.80 27.53
CA VAL A 463 6.89 1.30 26.32
C VAL A 463 6.06 0.24 25.60
N ALA A 464 5.53 -0.74 26.34
CA ALA A 464 4.74 -1.82 25.74
C ALA A 464 3.51 -1.29 25.01
N ILE A 465 2.79 -0.35 25.62
CA ILE A 465 1.62 0.29 25.03
C ILE A 465 2.02 1.16 23.84
N SER A 466 3.07 1.99 23.97
CA SER A 466 3.50 2.87 22.87
C SER A 466 3.78 2.08 21.58
N VAL A 467 4.57 1.02 21.66
CA VAL A 467 4.87 0.17 20.50
C VAL A 467 3.64 -0.60 20.01
N ALA A 468 2.68 -0.95 20.90
CA ALA A 468 1.45 -1.63 20.49
C ALA A 468 0.50 -0.73 19.70
N VAL A 469 0.45 0.59 20.00
CA VAL A 469 -0.49 1.54 19.40
C VAL A 469 0.06 2.31 18.19
N ILE A 470 1.36 2.22 17.88
CA ILE A 470 1.97 2.99 16.78
C ILE A 470 1.34 2.70 15.42
N SER A 471 0.90 1.45 15.19
CA SER A 471 0.21 1.05 13.95
C SER A 471 -1.22 1.57 13.85
N VAL A 472 -1.81 2.02 14.95
CA VAL A 472 -3.18 2.52 15.03
C VAL A 472 -3.20 4.05 14.97
N ASN A 473 -2.39 4.71 15.80
CA ASN A 473 -2.35 6.17 15.87
C ASN A 473 -1.00 6.66 16.37
N TYR A 474 -0.36 7.51 15.56
CA TYR A 474 0.95 8.09 15.89
C TYR A 474 0.90 9.06 17.07
N GLY A 475 -0.21 9.79 17.27
CA GLY A 475 -0.39 10.68 18.41
C GLY A 475 -0.41 9.91 19.73
N LEU A 476 -1.19 8.82 19.82
CA LEU A 476 -1.20 7.93 20.99
C LEU A 476 0.18 7.32 21.27
N TYR A 477 0.87 6.86 20.22
CA TYR A 477 2.27 6.43 20.36
C TYR A 477 3.13 7.51 21.02
N THR A 478 2.99 8.75 20.58
CA THR A 478 3.80 9.88 21.09
C THR A 478 3.48 10.19 22.55
N ILE A 479 2.22 10.09 22.98
CA ILE A 479 1.82 10.27 24.38
C ILE A 479 2.60 9.31 25.28
N PHE A 480 2.44 8.00 25.05
CA PHE A 480 3.08 6.97 25.89
C PHE A 480 4.60 6.98 25.79
N LEU A 481 5.16 7.27 24.60
CA LEU A 481 6.59 7.41 24.42
C LEU A 481 7.14 8.59 25.23
N THR A 482 6.44 9.72 25.27
CA THR A 482 6.85 10.89 26.03
C THR A 482 6.82 10.61 27.53
N VAL A 483 5.77 9.98 28.02
CA VAL A 483 5.70 9.53 29.42
C VAL A 483 6.89 8.65 29.74
N THR A 484 7.19 7.67 28.91
CA THR A 484 8.35 6.77 29.12
C THR A 484 9.66 7.52 29.25
N PHE A 485 9.96 8.41 28.29
CA PHE A 485 11.25 9.11 28.29
C PHE A 485 11.38 10.13 29.43
N VAL A 486 10.30 10.81 29.82
CA VAL A 486 10.33 11.75 30.94
C VAL A 486 10.53 10.98 32.25
N LEU A 487 9.79 9.91 32.49
CA LEU A 487 9.93 9.09 33.69
C LEU A 487 11.33 8.45 33.81
N LEU A 488 11.89 7.93 32.72
CA LEU A 488 13.25 7.37 32.75
C LEU A 488 14.32 8.43 32.98
N ALA A 489 14.13 9.65 32.46
CA ALA A 489 15.05 10.74 32.69
C ALA A 489 14.98 11.25 34.15
N GLU A 490 13.79 11.24 34.73
CA GLU A 490 13.56 11.66 36.11
C GLU A 490 14.22 10.72 37.14
N VAL A 491 14.18 9.39 36.91
CA VAL A 491 14.89 8.41 37.75
C VAL A 491 16.37 8.74 37.87
N GLY A 492 16.95 9.38 36.82
CA GLY A 492 18.37 9.78 36.81
C GLY A 492 18.66 11.18 37.38
N SER A 493 17.71 12.11 37.36
CA SER A 493 17.94 13.54 37.68
C SER A 493 17.04 14.10 38.78
N GLY A 494 15.90 13.53 39.07
CA GLY A 494 14.91 14.05 40.00
C GLY A 494 14.29 15.40 39.58
N ASP A 495 14.45 15.78 38.31
CA ASP A 495 14.02 17.08 37.78
C ASP A 495 12.80 16.97 36.87
N TRP A 496 11.60 17.22 37.43
CA TRP A 496 10.34 17.21 36.74
C TRP A 496 10.15 18.38 35.74
N SER A 497 11.03 19.37 35.72
CA SER A 497 11.04 20.44 34.71
C SER A 497 11.35 19.92 33.32
N LEU A 498 11.91 18.70 33.20
CA LEU A 498 12.20 18.02 31.94
C LEU A 498 10.98 17.84 31.06
N ALA A 499 9.77 17.72 31.63
CA ALA A 499 8.52 17.68 30.84
C ALA A 499 8.30 18.98 30.05
N GLY A 500 8.50 20.14 30.69
CA GLY A 500 8.42 21.44 30.04
C GLY A 500 9.48 21.64 28.96
N VAL A 501 10.73 21.26 29.26
CA VAL A 501 11.84 21.27 28.29
C VAL A 501 11.52 20.41 27.07
N ARG A 502 10.92 19.25 27.28
CA ARG A 502 10.50 18.35 26.19
C ARG A 502 9.45 18.99 25.28
N ILE A 503 8.45 19.65 25.86
CA ILE A 503 7.38 20.35 25.11
C ILE A 503 7.99 21.48 24.28
N VAL A 504 8.81 22.35 24.88
CA VAL A 504 9.46 23.48 24.20
C VAL A 504 10.31 22.99 23.03
N ASN A 505 11.20 22.02 23.27
CA ASN A 505 12.05 21.46 22.24
C ASN A 505 11.25 20.78 21.10
N THR A 506 10.10 20.16 21.43
CA THR A 506 9.23 19.56 20.41
C THR A 506 8.53 20.63 19.56
N LEU A 507 8.11 21.74 20.16
CA LEU A 507 7.52 22.89 19.44
C LEU A 507 8.53 23.50 18.47
N ILE A 508 9.76 23.78 18.95
CA ILE A 508 10.84 24.33 18.12
C ILE A 508 11.17 23.37 16.97
N GLY A 509 11.36 22.08 17.27
CA GLY A 509 11.66 21.05 16.26
C GLY A 509 10.53 20.88 15.25
N GLY A 510 9.27 20.95 15.70
CA GLY A 510 8.09 20.92 14.86
C GLY A 510 8.00 22.11 13.91
N ALA A 511 8.22 23.33 14.43
CA ALA A 511 8.25 24.55 13.63
C ALA A 511 9.38 24.51 12.59
N LEU A 512 10.58 24.04 12.98
CA LEU A 512 11.71 23.91 12.07
C LEU A 512 11.47 22.85 10.98
N ALA A 513 10.87 21.72 11.33
CA ALA A 513 10.49 20.68 10.35
C ALA A 513 9.47 21.18 9.34
N LEU A 514 8.48 21.95 9.79
CA LEU A 514 7.48 22.56 8.91
C LEU A 514 8.11 23.63 8.01
N ALA A 515 8.96 24.50 8.56
CA ALA A 515 9.69 25.49 7.79
C ALA A 515 10.58 24.81 6.73
N GLY A 516 11.35 23.80 7.10
CA GLY A 516 12.14 23.00 6.16
C GLY A 516 11.31 22.31 5.08
N SER A 517 10.11 21.83 5.43
CA SER A 517 9.19 21.24 4.48
C SER A 517 8.58 22.26 3.51
N TRP A 518 8.40 23.52 3.94
CA TRP A 518 7.78 24.56 3.11
C TRP A 518 8.78 25.35 2.25
N PHE A 519 9.99 25.59 2.73
CA PHE A 519 10.94 26.45 2.06
C PHE A 519 12.00 25.72 1.24
N LEU A 520 12.26 24.43 1.54
CA LEU A 520 13.30 23.66 0.87
C LEU A 520 12.69 22.70 -0.15
N TRP A 521 12.87 23.01 -1.45
CA TRP A 521 12.53 22.13 -2.59
C TRP A 521 11.11 21.56 -2.55
N GLU A 522 10.12 22.40 -2.25
CA GLU A 522 8.72 22.03 -2.29
C GLU A 522 8.32 21.68 -3.73
N ARG A 523 7.80 20.49 -3.94
CA ARG A 523 7.00 20.15 -5.11
C ARG A 523 5.57 19.93 -4.62
N ALA A 524 4.68 20.82 -5.06
CA ALA A 524 3.28 20.70 -4.68
C ALA A 524 2.69 19.42 -5.27
N GLU A 525 1.83 18.73 -4.54
CA GLU A 525 1.13 17.54 -5.04
C GLU A 525 0.25 17.89 -6.26
N LYS A 526 -0.10 19.17 -6.39
CA LYS A 526 -0.74 19.75 -7.57
C LYS A 526 0.04 19.47 -8.86
N GLU A 527 1.38 19.47 -8.83
CA GLU A 527 2.24 19.19 -9.99
C GLU A 527 2.44 17.66 -10.19
N LEU A 528 2.43 16.88 -9.11
CA LEU A 528 2.67 15.45 -9.15
C LEU A 528 1.43 14.63 -9.52
N PHE A 529 0.25 15.08 -9.10
CA PHE A 529 -0.99 14.35 -9.37
C PHE A 529 -1.28 14.18 -10.87
N PRO A 530 -1.13 15.20 -11.73
CA PRO A 530 -1.27 15.05 -13.17
C PRO A 530 -0.30 14.03 -13.78
N GLU A 531 0.96 13.99 -13.29
CA GLU A 531 1.96 13.01 -13.72
C GLU A 531 1.55 11.57 -13.34
N GLN A 532 1.06 11.38 -12.11
CA GLN A 532 0.59 10.08 -11.62
C GLN A 532 -0.67 9.61 -12.35
N LEU A 533 -1.59 10.52 -12.63
CA LEU A 533 -2.81 10.23 -13.39
C LEU A 533 -2.48 9.87 -14.84
N ALA A 534 -1.58 10.60 -15.47
CA ALA A 534 -1.11 10.26 -16.82
C ALA A 534 -0.37 8.93 -16.88
N ALA A 535 0.40 8.60 -15.84
CA ALA A 535 1.03 7.29 -15.72
C ALA A 535 -0.03 6.16 -15.60
N ALA A 536 -1.14 6.41 -14.89
CA ALA A 536 -2.26 5.48 -14.82
C ALA A 536 -2.94 5.31 -16.20
N LEU A 537 -3.22 6.41 -16.90
CA LEU A 537 -3.80 6.37 -18.26
C LEU A 537 -2.90 5.62 -19.26
N ARG A 538 -1.57 5.81 -19.20
CA ARG A 538 -0.63 5.05 -20.04
C ARG A 538 -0.58 3.58 -19.69
N ALA A 539 -0.69 3.24 -18.42
CA ALA A 539 -0.74 1.85 -17.99
C ALA A 539 -2.06 1.17 -18.40
N ASP A 540 -3.19 1.89 -18.34
CA ASP A 540 -4.48 1.44 -18.86
C ASP A 540 -4.42 1.21 -20.37
N ARG A 541 -3.76 2.12 -21.10
CA ARG A 541 -3.51 2.00 -22.54
C ARG A 541 -2.68 0.75 -22.88
N GLU A 542 -1.58 0.51 -22.16
CA GLU A 542 -0.72 -0.67 -22.35
C GLU A 542 -1.51 -1.96 -22.12
N TYR A 543 -2.31 -2.01 -21.05
CA TYR A 543 -3.18 -3.15 -20.78
C TYR A 543 -4.25 -3.36 -21.85
N PHE A 544 -4.89 -2.28 -22.31
CA PHE A 544 -5.85 -2.30 -23.41
C PHE A 544 -5.24 -2.86 -24.70
N GLN A 545 -4.05 -2.41 -25.08
CA GLN A 545 -3.31 -2.93 -26.24
C GLN A 545 -3.04 -4.43 -26.13
N GLN A 546 -2.62 -4.92 -24.96
CA GLN A 546 -2.37 -6.35 -24.73
C GLN A 546 -3.65 -7.17 -24.85
N VAL A 547 -4.76 -6.67 -24.30
CA VAL A 547 -6.07 -7.29 -24.40
C VAL A 547 -6.50 -7.42 -25.86
N PHE A 548 -6.42 -6.35 -26.64
CA PHE A 548 -6.81 -6.35 -28.06
C PHE A 548 -5.87 -7.16 -28.94
N SER A 549 -4.55 -7.11 -28.68
CA SER A 549 -3.57 -7.94 -29.40
C SER A 549 -3.83 -9.44 -29.23
N ALA A 550 -4.16 -9.85 -28.00
CA ALA A 550 -4.54 -11.24 -27.74
C ALA A 550 -5.79 -11.65 -28.49
N TRP A 551 -6.76 -10.76 -28.60
CA TRP A 551 -8.04 -11.00 -29.29
C TRP A 551 -7.92 -11.03 -30.82
N LEU A 552 -7.10 -10.14 -31.37
CA LEU A 552 -6.83 -10.09 -32.80
C LEU A 552 -5.90 -11.24 -33.26
N GLY A 553 -5.35 -12.02 -32.33
CA GLY A 553 -4.48 -13.16 -32.63
C GLY A 553 -3.12 -12.76 -33.20
N THR A 554 -2.70 -11.51 -32.98
CA THR A 554 -1.33 -11.07 -33.32
C THR A 554 -0.33 -11.81 -32.42
N PRO A 555 0.79 -12.35 -32.99
CA PRO A 555 1.78 -13.06 -32.20
C PRO A 555 2.53 -12.06 -31.29
N GLY A 556 2.05 -11.91 -30.10
CA GLY A 556 2.59 -10.96 -29.12
C GLY A 556 2.55 -11.51 -27.72
N GLY A 557 3.31 -12.55 -27.46
CA GLY A 557 3.68 -12.96 -26.11
C GLY A 557 2.65 -13.78 -25.32
N PRO A 558 3.15 -14.56 -24.38
CA PRO A 558 2.36 -15.48 -23.55
C PRO A 558 1.49 -14.73 -22.54
N ASP A 559 0.50 -15.43 -21.92
CA ASP A 559 -0.36 -14.97 -20.80
C ASP A 559 0.38 -14.20 -19.68
N ALA A 560 1.69 -14.40 -19.58
CA ALA A 560 2.56 -13.69 -18.66
C ALA A 560 2.62 -12.17 -18.92
N SER A 561 2.57 -11.72 -20.18
CA SER A 561 2.64 -10.29 -20.53
C SER A 561 1.36 -9.55 -20.17
N LEU A 562 0.21 -10.19 -20.34
CA LEU A 562 -1.09 -9.63 -19.97
C LEU A 562 -1.21 -9.47 -18.45
N GLY A 563 -0.76 -10.48 -17.69
CA GLY A 563 -0.72 -10.42 -16.22
C GLY A 563 0.22 -9.32 -15.69
N GLU A 564 1.34 -9.09 -16.37
CA GLU A 564 2.28 -8.02 -15.99
C GLU A 564 1.72 -6.62 -16.31
N ALA A 565 1.19 -6.40 -17.51
CA ALA A 565 0.57 -5.14 -17.91
C ALA A 565 -0.59 -4.78 -16.96
N ARG A 566 -1.41 -5.76 -16.59
CA ARG A 566 -2.48 -5.59 -15.63
C ARG A 566 -1.98 -5.22 -14.24
N ARG A 567 -0.94 -5.87 -13.74
CA ARG A 567 -0.33 -5.50 -12.45
C ARG A 567 0.19 -4.07 -12.48
N LYS A 568 0.87 -3.67 -13.58
CA LYS A 568 1.36 -2.30 -13.79
C LYS A 568 0.25 -1.28 -13.79
N MET A 569 -0.85 -1.56 -14.50
CA MET A 569 -2.08 -0.75 -14.48
C MET A 569 -2.64 -0.60 -13.05
N GLY A 570 -2.73 -1.70 -12.31
CA GLY A 570 -3.17 -1.68 -10.92
C GLY A 570 -2.33 -0.81 -9.99
N LEU A 571 -1.01 -0.94 -10.08
CA LEU A 571 -0.08 -0.14 -9.30
C LEU A 571 -0.13 1.35 -9.66
N ALA A 572 -0.21 1.69 -10.95
CA ALA A 572 -0.32 3.06 -11.42
C ALA A 572 -1.63 3.72 -10.93
N SER A 573 -2.73 2.99 -10.95
CA SER A 573 -4.01 3.44 -10.40
C SER A 573 -3.94 3.72 -8.89
N LEU A 574 -3.29 2.84 -8.10
CA LEU A 574 -3.06 3.05 -6.66
C LEU A 574 -2.19 4.29 -6.39
N ASN A 575 -1.15 4.50 -7.19
CA ASN A 575 -0.27 5.65 -7.05
C ASN A 575 -1.00 6.96 -7.34
N ALA A 576 -1.84 6.99 -8.38
CA ALA A 576 -2.68 8.14 -8.71
C ALA A 576 -3.67 8.46 -7.58
N GLU A 577 -4.30 7.43 -6.99
CA GLU A 577 -5.18 7.62 -5.83
C GLU A 577 -4.45 8.15 -4.61
N ALA A 578 -3.31 7.54 -4.27
CA ALA A 578 -2.49 8.01 -3.16
C ALA A 578 -2.02 9.46 -3.36
N SER A 579 -1.69 9.86 -4.60
CA SER A 579 -1.36 11.24 -4.95
C SER A 579 -2.56 12.16 -4.76
N PHE A 580 -3.75 11.75 -5.19
CA PHE A 580 -4.99 12.53 -4.97
C PHE A 580 -5.31 12.73 -3.49
N GLN A 581 -5.17 11.68 -2.66
CA GLN A 581 -5.38 11.78 -1.21
C GLN A 581 -4.38 12.75 -0.55
N ARG A 582 -3.12 12.77 -1.02
CA ARG A 582 -2.12 13.73 -0.56
C ARG A 582 -2.46 15.16 -0.99
N LEU A 583 -2.93 15.34 -2.23
CA LEU A 583 -3.42 16.62 -2.74
C LEU A 583 -4.56 17.18 -1.86
N LEU A 584 -5.49 16.33 -1.43
CA LEU A 584 -6.58 16.72 -0.51
C LEU A 584 -6.07 17.15 0.87
N SER A 585 -4.92 16.65 1.31
CA SER A 585 -4.32 16.95 2.62
C SER A 585 -3.38 18.16 2.61
N GLU A 586 -3.12 18.80 1.46
CA GLU A 586 -2.24 19.97 1.38
C GLU A 586 -2.85 21.22 2.01
N PRO A 587 -2.15 21.89 2.98
CA PRO A 587 -2.66 23.08 3.67
C PRO A 587 -2.78 24.32 2.75
N ARG A 588 -1.96 24.41 1.71
CA ARG A 588 -1.90 25.53 0.75
C ARG A 588 -2.77 25.31 -0.49
N ARG A 589 -3.82 24.59 -0.37
CA ARG A 589 -4.71 24.33 -1.48
C ARG A 589 -5.33 25.62 -2.01
N ARG A 590 -4.89 26.10 -3.18
CA ARG A 590 -5.64 27.09 -3.96
C ARG A 590 -6.96 26.41 -4.40
N ALA A 591 -8.02 27.20 -4.52
CA ALA A 591 -9.36 26.73 -4.89
C ALA A 591 -9.40 26.22 -6.36
N GLU A 592 -8.67 25.12 -6.63
CA GLU A 592 -8.82 24.39 -7.89
C GLU A 592 -10.09 23.54 -7.81
N PRO A 593 -10.94 23.53 -8.83
CA PRO A 593 -12.14 22.72 -8.82
C PRO A 593 -11.74 21.24 -8.73
N LEU A 594 -12.11 20.59 -7.63
CA LEU A 594 -11.78 19.16 -7.40
C LEU A 594 -12.62 18.21 -8.27
N GLU A 595 -13.78 18.69 -8.72
CA GLU A 595 -14.72 17.88 -9.48
C GLU A 595 -14.08 17.28 -10.75
N PRO A 596 -13.37 18.06 -11.62
CA PRO A 596 -12.72 17.47 -12.78
C PRO A 596 -11.63 16.45 -12.43
N LEU A 597 -10.83 16.71 -11.38
CA LEU A 597 -9.77 15.81 -10.94
C LEU A 597 -10.33 14.49 -10.38
N MET A 598 -11.39 14.59 -9.58
CA MET A 598 -12.07 13.42 -9.03
C MET A 598 -12.77 12.60 -10.13
N THR A 599 -13.36 13.28 -11.11
CA THR A 599 -13.96 12.64 -12.28
C THR A 599 -12.89 11.91 -13.11
N LEU A 600 -11.77 12.57 -13.40
CA LEU A 600 -10.66 11.94 -14.12
C LEU A 600 -10.18 10.67 -13.41
N LEU A 601 -9.91 10.75 -12.11
CA LEU A 601 -9.45 9.58 -11.33
C LEU A 601 -10.49 8.44 -11.32
N THR A 602 -11.77 8.79 -11.12
CA THR A 602 -12.85 7.80 -11.06
C THR A 602 -13.04 7.11 -12.40
N TYR A 603 -13.05 7.86 -13.49
CA TYR A 603 -13.32 7.32 -14.81
C TYR A 603 -12.12 6.62 -15.45
N THR A 604 -10.88 6.96 -15.07
CA THR A 604 -9.69 6.15 -15.36
C THR A 604 -9.86 4.73 -14.79
N ARG A 605 -10.32 4.60 -13.55
CA ARG A 605 -10.61 3.30 -12.94
C ARG A 605 -11.76 2.56 -13.62
N ARG A 606 -12.82 3.28 -14.01
CA ARG A 606 -13.95 2.69 -14.73
C ARG A 606 -13.56 2.22 -16.12
N PHE A 607 -12.69 2.95 -16.79
CA PHE A 607 -12.12 2.54 -18.07
C PHE A 607 -11.29 1.24 -17.90
N ALA A 608 -10.39 1.18 -16.90
CA ALA A 608 -9.67 -0.04 -16.57
C ALA A 608 -10.60 -1.23 -16.30
N ALA A 609 -11.69 -1.01 -15.54
CA ALA A 609 -12.68 -2.05 -15.27
C ALA A 609 -13.41 -2.52 -16.53
N ALA A 610 -13.76 -1.60 -17.44
CA ALA A 610 -14.39 -1.94 -18.71
C ALA A 610 -13.45 -2.79 -19.61
N VAL A 611 -12.15 -2.46 -19.62
CA VAL A 611 -11.14 -3.26 -20.35
C VAL A 611 -10.95 -4.64 -19.71
N ILE A 612 -10.94 -4.74 -18.38
CA ILE A 612 -10.91 -6.02 -17.67
C ILE A 612 -12.12 -6.87 -18.05
N ALA A 613 -13.31 -6.29 -18.16
CA ALA A 613 -14.53 -6.99 -18.54
C ALA A 613 -14.49 -7.54 -19.98
N LEU A 614 -13.69 -6.97 -20.86
CA LEU A 614 -13.42 -7.50 -22.19
C LEU A 614 -12.49 -8.74 -22.17
N SER A 615 -11.63 -8.87 -21.16
CA SER A 615 -10.60 -9.92 -21.09
C SER A 615 -11.17 -11.37 -21.12
N PRO A 616 -12.26 -11.74 -20.45
CA PRO A 616 -12.83 -13.10 -20.51
C PRO A 616 -13.41 -13.49 -21.87
N VAL A 617 -13.71 -12.53 -22.74
CA VAL A 617 -14.27 -12.77 -24.08
C VAL A 617 -13.22 -13.32 -25.06
N HIS A 618 -11.92 -13.28 -24.69
CA HIS A 618 -10.79 -13.59 -25.57
C HIS A 618 -10.53 -15.06 -25.86
N HIS A 619 -11.23 -16.00 -25.26
CA HIS A 619 -10.99 -17.42 -25.50
C HIS A 619 -11.43 -17.85 -26.91
N GLU A 620 -12.22 -17.01 -27.61
CA GLU A 620 -12.58 -17.20 -29.01
C GLU A 620 -11.97 -16.06 -29.85
N ARG A 621 -11.15 -16.40 -30.86
CA ARG A 621 -10.57 -15.41 -31.78
C ARG A 621 -11.69 -14.64 -32.49
N ALA A 622 -11.48 -13.33 -32.64
CA ALA A 622 -12.42 -12.49 -33.40
C ALA A 622 -12.60 -13.02 -34.80
N PRO A 623 -13.85 -13.11 -35.30
CA PRO A 623 -14.12 -13.50 -36.68
C PRO A 623 -13.39 -12.59 -37.67
N GLU A 624 -12.83 -13.18 -38.74
CA GLU A 624 -12.01 -12.44 -39.72
C GLU A 624 -12.71 -11.19 -40.29
N ARG A 625 -14.06 -11.29 -40.47
CA ARG A 625 -14.89 -10.20 -40.98
C ARG A 625 -14.99 -8.96 -40.11
N VAL A 626 -14.68 -9.09 -38.83
CA VAL A 626 -14.80 -8.02 -37.81
C VAL A 626 -13.43 -7.41 -37.44
N ARG A 627 -12.37 -8.06 -37.89
CA ARG A 627 -10.99 -7.75 -37.50
C ARG A 627 -10.58 -6.33 -37.85
N ASP A 628 -10.77 -5.89 -39.07
CA ASP A 628 -10.39 -4.55 -39.54
C ASP A 628 -11.11 -3.43 -38.77
N GLY A 629 -12.36 -3.67 -38.37
CA GLY A 629 -13.14 -2.74 -37.55
C GLY A 629 -12.58 -2.61 -36.15
N LEU A 630 -12.22 -3.75 -35.55
CA LEU A 630 -11.61 -3.81 -34.22
C LEU A 630 -10.21 -3.23 -34.18
N GLU A 631 -9.39 -3.42 -35.21
CA GLU A 631 -8.06 -2.82 -35.34
C GLU A 631 -8.14 -1.29 -35.41
N ARG A 632 -9.08 -0.76 -36.23
CA ARG A 632 -9.34 0.69 -36.30
C ARG A 632 -9.86 1.24 -34.94
N PHE A 633 -10.78 0.54 -34.30
CA PHE A 633 -11.27 0.89 -32.98
C PHE A 633 -10.12 0.95 -31.96
N ALA A 634 -9.30 -0.12 -31.89
CA ALA A 634 -8.16 -0.20 -30.98
C ALA A 634 -7.15 0.91 -31.22
N SER A 635 -6.81 1.19 -32.48
CA SER A 635 -5.90 2.28 -32.87
C SER A 635 -6.43 3.66 -32.45
N THR A 636 -7.73 3.89 -32.61
CA THR A 636 -8.36 5.16 -32.24
C THR A 636 -8.36 5.37 -30.72
N ILE A 637 -8.74 4.36 -29.94
CA ILE A 637 -8.70 4.40 -28.47
C ILE A 637 -7.26 4.66 -27.98
N ASP A 638 -6.29 3.98 -28.60
CA ASP A 638 -4.87 4.13 -28.29
C ASP A 638 -4.39 5.59 -28.43
N GLN A 639 -4.73 6.23 -29.55
CA GLN A 639 -4.38 7.62 -29.81
C GLN A 639 -5.07 8.59 -28.83
N VAL A 640 -6.35 8.35 -28.54
CA VAL A 640 -7.09 9.20 -27.59
C VAL A 640 -6.54 9.09 -26.18
N LEU A 641 -6.17 7.88 -25.72
CA LEU A 641 -5.56 7.70 -24.39
C LEU A 641 -4.19 8.36 -24.26
N GLU A 642 -3.36 8.29 -25.32
CA GLU A 642 -2.05 8.98 -25.33
C GLU A 642 -2.22 10.50 -25.30
N ASP A 643 -3.15 11.04 -26.10
CA ASP A 643 -3.44 12.48 -26.08
C ASP A 643 -3.99 12.92 -24.72
N LEU A 644 -4.91 12.17 -24.13
CA LEU A 644 -5.44 12.45 -22.79
C LEU A 644 -4.33 12.47 -21.74
N ALA A 645 -3.42 11.48 -21.75
CA ALA A 645 -2.28 11.45 -20.84
C ALA A 645 -1.38 12.69 -21.02
N GLY A 646 -1.11 13.08 -22.26
CA GLY A 646 -0.36 14.29 -22.57
C GLY A 646 -1.08 15.58 -22.16
N ALA A 647 -2.37 15.68 -22.44
CA ALA A 647 -3.21 16.82 -22.10
C ALA A 647 -3.30 17.05 -20.59
N VAL A 648 -3.43 15.96 -19.81
CA VAL A 648 -3.49 16.00 -18.35
C VAL A 648 -2.19 16.55 -17.75
N VAL A 649 -1.02 16.15 -18.26
CA VAL A 649 0.28 16.65 -17.78
C VAL A 649 0.51 18.10 -18.16
N GLN A 650 0.18 18.44 -19.41
CA GLN A 650 0.44 19.77 -19.97
C GLN A 650 -0.61 20.82 -19.56
N GLY A 651 -1.72 20.39 -18.94
CA GLY A 651 -2.83 21.30 -18.59
C GLY A 651 -3.55 21.89 -19.81
N ARG A 652 -3.43 21.26 -20.99
CA ARG A 652 -4.10 21.67 -22.21
C ARG A 652 -5.41 20.93 -22.44
N PRO A 653 -6.34 21.47 -23.23
CA PRO A 653 -7.50 20.70 -23.68
C PRO A 653 -7.04 19.51 -24.55
N PRO A 654 -7.68 18.34 -24.42
CA PRO A 654 -7.41 17.21 -25.29
C PRO A 654 -7.94 17.49 -26.72
N VAL A 655 -7.40 16.77 -27.69
CA VAL A 655 -7.87 16.82 -29.08
C VAL A 655 -9.35 16.38 -29.15
N PRO A 656 -10.21 17.00 -29.95
CA PRO A 656 -11.61 16.60 -30.08
C PRO A 656 -11.75 15.10 -30.37
N LEU A 657 -12.71 14.45 -29.70
CA LEU A 657 -12.96 13.02 -29.90
C LEU A 657 -13.41 12.77 -31.35
N PRO A 658 -12.84 11.77 -32.04
CA PRO A 658 -13.40 11.30 -33.30
C PRO A 658 -14.80 10.70 -33.11
N ASP A 659 -15.55 10.50 -34.18
CA ASP A 659 -16.87 9.85 -34.10
C ASP A 659 -16.72 8.37 -33.70
N MET A 660 -16.77 8.14 -32.39
CA MET A 660 -16.62 6.81 -31.79
C MET A 660 -17.84 5.93 -32.04
N THR A 661 -19.03 6.53 -32.25
CA THR A 661 -20.27 5.79 -32.51
C THR A 661 -20.31 5.25 -33.93
N GLY A 662 -19.78 5.99 -34.89
CA GLY A 662 -19.59 5.54 -36.26
C GLY A 662 -18.63 4.35 -36.38
N LEU A 663 -17.63 4.22 -35.50
CA LEU A 663 -16.71 3.09 -35.45
C LEU A 663 -17.37 1.78 -34.95
N LEU A 664 -18.46 1.90 -34.21
CA LEU A 664 -19.22 0.73 -33.69
C LEU A 664 -20.41 0.31 -34.59
N GLY A 665 -20.64 0.98 -35.72
CA GLY A 665 -21.70 0.66 -36.65
C GLY A 665 -22.95 1.52 -36.48
N GLY A 666 -22.86 2.81 -36.80
CA GLY A 666 -24.03 3.69 -37.00
C GLY A 666 -24.84 3.27 -38.23
N GLU A 667 -26.09 3.74 -38.33
CA GLU A 667 -27.15 3.36 -39.25
C GLU A 667 -26.91 3.43 -40.77
N VAL A 668 -25.67 3.65 -41.25
CA VAL A 668 -25.36 3.72 -42.69
C VAL A 668 -24.42 2.58 -43.07
N PRO A 669 -24.88 1.62 -43.86
CA PRO A 669 -24.02 0.55 -44.37
C PRO A 669 -23.13 1.09 -45.49
N ALA A 670 -21.84 1.39 -45.13
CA ALA A 670 -20.81 1.48 -46.17
C ALA A 670 -20.45 0.06 -46.64
N PRO A 671 -20.26 -0.18 -47.93
CA PRO A 671 -19.90 -1.50 -48.43
C PRO A 671 -18.51 -1.90 -47.92
N GLY A 672 -18.46 -2.89 -47.04
CA GLY A 672 -17.23 -3.43 -46.41
C GLY A 672 -16.92 -2.91 -45.03
N GLY A 673 -17.76 -2.10 -44.38
CA GLY A 673 -17.50 -1.50 -43.04
C GLY A 673 -18.34 -2.15 -41.92
N SER A 674 -17.99 -1.81 -40.72
CA SER A 674 -18.36 -2.20 -39.36
C SER A 674 -19.81 -2.57 -39.00
N ALA A 675 -20.78 -2.59 -39.92
CA ALA A 675 -22.10 -3.13 -39.70
C ALA A 675 -22.11 -4.61 -39.26
N ALA A 676 -21.02 -5.33 -39.54
CA ALA A 676 -20.82 -6.71 -39.13
C ALA A 676 -20.64 -6.88 -37.60
N LEU A 677 -20.02 -5.92 -36.91
CA LEU A 677 -19.82 -5.97 -35.43
C LEU A 677 -21.13 -5.96 -34.67
N ALA A 678 -22.10 -5.17 -35.15
CA ALA A 678 -23.37 -4.97 -34.45
C ALA A 678 -24.35 -6.15 -34.62
N ALA A 679 -24.18 -6.92 -35.68
CA ALA A 679 -25.12 -8.03 -36.04
C ALA A 679 -24.69 -9.36 -35.40
N GLU A 680 -23.41 -9.60 -35.14
CA GLU A 680 -22.91 -10.92 -34.74
C GLU A 680 -22.77 -11.12 -33.22
N ASP A 681 -22.41 -10.09 -32.40
CA ASP A 681 -22.34 -10.22 -30.94
C ASP A 681 -22.80 -8.93 -30.20
N PRO A 682 -24.09 -8.93 -29.77
CA PRO A 682 -24.64 -7.79 -29.00
C PRO A 682 -23.91 -7.53 -27.68
N LEU A 683 -23.30 -8.57 -27.07
CA LEU A 683 -22.56 -8.43 -25.83
C LEU A 683 -21.26 -7.67 -26.07
N LEU A 684 -20.51 -8.04 -27.09
CA LEU A 684 -19.29 -7.36 -27.49
C LEU A 684 -19.55 -5.89 -27.78
N ARG A 685 -20.59 -5.60 -28.56
CA ARG A 685 -21.01 -4.23 -28.82
C ARG A 685 -21.27 -3.44 -27.55
N ALA A 686 -22.04 -3.98 -26.62
CA ALA A 686 -22.34 -3.32 -25.34
C ALA A 686 -21.07 -3.03 -24.53
N GLN A 687 -20.09 -3.94 -24.55
CA GLN A 687 -18.80 -3.74 -23.87
C GLN A 687 -17.95 -2.65 -24.55
N LEU A 688 -17.88 -2.63 -25.86
CA LEU A 688 -17.16 -1.60 -26.61
C LEU A 688 -17.82 -0.22 -26.44
N GLU A 689 -19.16 -0.13 -26.49
CA GLU A 689 -19.92 1.09 -26.19
C GLU A 689 -19.63 1.61 -24.78
N ARG A 690 -19.44 0.69 -23.82
CA ARG A 690 -19.06 1.05 -22.46
C ARG A 690 -17.67 1.66 -22.40
N VAL A 691 -16.67 1.07 -23.06
CA VAL A 691 -15.31 1.65 -23.17
C VAL A 691 -15.38 3.07 -23.75
N VAL A 692 -16.14 3.25 -24.84
CA VAL A 692 -16.35 4.57 -25.46
C VAL A 692 -16.99 5.56 -24.50
N ARG A 693 -18.01 5.15 -23.75
CA ARG A 693 -18.69 6.00 -22.77
C ARG A 693 -17.72 6.49 -21.67
N GLN A 694 -16.90 5.56 -21.12
CA GLN A 694 -15.91 5.96 -20.09
C GLN A 694 -14.90 6.96 -20.66
N LEU A 695 -14.43 6.71 -21.88
CA LEU A 695 -13.46 7.59 -22.56
C LEU A 695 -14.05 8.98 -22.85
N THR A 696 -15.31 9.06 -23.26
CA THR A 696 -16.02 10.32 -23.50
C THR A 696 -16.12 11.17 -22.23
N ILE A 697 -16.40 10.54 -21.10
CA ILE A 697 -16.46 11.25 -19.82
C ILE A 697 -15.06 11.70 -19.36
N LEU A 698 -14.03 10.86 -19.54
CA LEU A 698 -12.64 11.23 -19.30
C LEU A 698 -12.23 12.45 -20.11
N HIS A 699 -12.54 12.45 -21.40
CA HIS A 699 -12.25 13.55 -22.30
C HIS A 699 -12.96 14.84 -21.86
N GLY A 700 -14.25 14.76 -21.53
CA GLY A 700 -15.02 15.90 -21.02
C GLY A 700 -14.46 16.47 -19.73
N ALA A 701 -14.01 15.60 -18.81
CA ALA A 701 -13.39 16.03 -17.56
C ALA A 701 -12.02 16.71 -17.77
N ALA A 702 -11.21 16.17 -18.69
CA ALA A 702 -9.93 16.77 -19.07
C ALA A 702 -10.12 18.16 -19.72
N SER A 703 -11.13 18.31 -20.57
CA SER A 703 -11.49 19.58 -21.19
C SER A 703 -11.94 20.61 -20.15
N ARG A 704 -12.80 20.24 -19.20
CA ARG A 704 -13.23 21.14 -18.10
C ARG A 704 -12.08 21.57 -17.22
N ARG A 705 -11.14 20.66 -16.92
CA ARG A 705 -9.94 21.01 -16.14
C ARG A 705 -9.09 22.05 -16.86
N ALA A 706 -8.89 21.90 -18.16
CA ALA A 706 -8.08 22.83 -18.97
C ALA A 706 -8.73 24.22 -19.11
N SER A 707 -10.05 24.33 -19.00
CA SER A 707 -10.76 25.63 -19.05
C SER A 707 -10.76 26.39 -17.72
N HIS A 708 -10.25 25.79 -16.63
CA HIS A 708 -10.09 26.42 -15.31
C HIS A 708 -8.64 26.26 -14.84
N PRO A 709 -7.66 27.05 -15.39
CA PRO A 709 -6.25 26.95 -15.06
C PRO A 709 -5.89 27.40 -13.63
#